data_24e7c28d2ffba9f51aa07cd2acbb432b
#
_entry.id   24e7c28d2ffba9f51aa07cd2acbb432b
#
_cell.length_a   1.000
_cell.length_b   1.000
_cell.length_c   1.000
_cell.angle_alpha   90.00
_cell.angle_beta   90.00
_cell.angle_gamma   90.00
#
_symmetry.space_group_name_H-M   'P 1'
#
loop_
_entity.id
_entity.type
_entity.pdbx_description
1 polymer ?
#
loop_
_entity_poly.entity_id
_entity_poly.type
_entity_poly.pdbx_seq_one_letter_code
_entity_poly.pdbx_strand_id
1 'polypeptide(L)'
;MNNKKQRNRLFTMLLLVMAILMPYGGAWAQTTKRPAKGNGTVNNPFQISTAAELAWFRDYVNGTIVDDGKAAGTTHPSASAMLTADIDLKNYCHAAEDGKELLSWIPIGNYSNRWEGNMDGQGHTISNLYIKTAQKNVGFFGFTTDGATIQDLIFDNAKVENVSTTNKKTDCTGILAGYAYGDSPSHIKGIKTTNNCTVIGQDNTGGIVGSAEINLENCENHSSVKGKSHVGGIAGECNGRNIKRCTNYGTVENNANSYYVSGIIGLAYRTSIEDCANYGKITGCYAGGIAGIMMQNTSIQNVFSYGDVTKTNGNSGIIIGHVEGGTLTAKGIVAYNKEALLNNSSDNIKIVGEGSLTFDDGKEEADVVKAFTKQQIKSGEVAWLLNGSTSAPTEGSTLAWYQKLGENGDAYPVLTSTGENTVYEAYHHGEKDRFFSNTVANQHSVAYNAEAEDEANGNHDLSYEAGKYTWTESEDKTQVPSVAVTYTCKVCGKTETPQMTVEHDAEHDNVEATCTEDGHKYYKTSYVFNAKAIFSNAYTQTLPALGHNMSEDVTFNDSKSIYQKGCTRADCDYHDYYATSDGSIEAKPNDDASAFTVEAFTLNDATVYNSKAEFTVKKLTYNRTFKHDGWQAVYVPFELKCDQIPADYEVATINNFHEFEQKDGSFNTVLEVKPVKNSITIPALTPCLIRLKQAPETAEAKTLQFTNVSFAAAADKKIDCASVTRYYQFLGTLNAKTGFDTTSDFVINEGELWKTGSDTELNPQRWYLNASDRTGSELNPSVQLSRIAIHVIGGDETTDIDGIYVKTDTEDVSSSRQGIYDLQGRKLSVEPTSGIYIKDGKKYVK
;
A
#
# COMPACT_ATOMS: atom_id res chain seq x y z
N MET A 1 15.43 -62.41 21.28
CA MET A 1 14.41 -62.05 20.24
C MET A 1 13.08 -61.56 20.81
N ASN A 2 12.81 -61.57 22.14
CA ASN A 2 11.54 -61.22 22.73
C ASN A 2 11.34 -59.72 23.10
N ASN A 3 12.37 -58.92 23.22
CA ASN A 3 12.28 -57.54 23.67
C ASN A 3 11.86 -56.53 22.59
N LYS A 4 12.03 -56.87 21.32
CA LYS A 4 11.61 -55.96 20.19
C LYS A 4 10.10 -56.04 19.90
N LYS A 5 9.50 -57.21 20.10
CA LYS A 5 8.04 -57.40 19.93
C LYS A 5 7.20 -56.76 21.04
N GLN A 6 7.72 -56.74 22.26
CA GLN A 6 7.03 -56.08 23.39
C GLN A 6 7.10 -54.56 23.29
N ARG A 7 8.24 -53.99 22.83
CA ARG A 7 8.42 -52.55 22.65
C ARG A 7 7.52 -51.98 21.52
N ASN A 8 7.37 -52.74 20.44
CA ASN A 8 6.48 -52.34 19.36
C ASN A 8 4.98 -52.43 19.75
N ARG A 9 4.58 -53.41 20.58
CA ARG A 9 3.23 -53.51 21.10
C ARG A 9 2.92 -52.40 22.13
N LEU A 10 3.88 -52.00 22.93
CA LEU A 10 3.74 -50.87 23.86
C LEU A 10 3.64 -49.53 23.11
N PHE A 11 4.41 -49.36 22.02
CA PHE A 11 4.40 -48.18 21.19
C PHE A 11 3.07 -48.09 20.40
N THR A 12 2.54 -49.20 19.90
CA THR A 12 1.24 -49.25 19.22
C THR A 12 0.07 -49.06 20.22
N MET A 13 0.16 -49.55 21.45
CA MET A 13 -0.82 -49.25 22.49
C MET A 13 -0.73 -47.84 23.00
N LEU A 14 0.46 -47.20 23.07
CA LEU A 14 0.61 -45.82 23.46
C LEU A 14 0.06 -44.86 22.40
N LEU A 15 0.23 -45.20 21.11
CA LEU A 15 -0.42 -44.49 20.01
C LEU A 15 -1.94 -44.64 19.99
N LEU A 16 -2.46 -45.84 20.37
CA LEU A 16 -3.89 -46.06 20.44
C LEU A 16 -4.50 -45.38 21.68
N VAL A 17 -3.80 -45.29 22.80
CA VAL A 17 -4.25 -44.60 24.03
C VAL A 17 -4.12 -43.05 23.87
N MET A 18 -3.16 -42.55 23.13
CA MET A 18 -3.12 -41.13 22.76
C MET A 18 -4.28 -40.74 21.82
N ALA A 19 -4.73 -41.64 20.97
CA ALA A 19 -5.91 -41.40 20.12
C ALA A 19 -7.25 -41.39 20.90
N ILE A 20 -7.28 -41.95 22.12
CA ILE A 20 -8.51 -42.05 22.96
C ILE A 20 -8.55 -40.93 24.04
N LEU A 21 -7.43 -40.17 24.25
CA LEU A 21 -7.35 -39.11 25.26
C LEU A 21 -7.29 -37.69 24.66
N MET A 22 -7.64 -37.54 23.39
CA MET A 22 -7.94 -36.20 22.87
C MET A 22 -9.34 -35.78 23.37
N PRO A 23 -9.47 -34.59 24.00
CA PRO A 23 -10.77 -34.11 24.40
C PRO A 23 -11.67 -34.02 23.16
N TYR A 24 -12.88 -34.52 23.22
CA TYR A 24 -13.94 -34.32 22.26
C TYR A 24 -14.33 -32.83 22.20
N GLY A 25 -13.45 -31.99 21.61
CA GLY A 25 -13.81 -30.75 20.99
C GLY A 25 -14.11 -31.10 19.52
N GLY A 26 -15.36 -30.97 19.08
CA GLY A 26 -15.82 -31.45 17.78
C GLY A 26 -15.09 -30.84 16.61
N ALA A 27 -13.93 -31.37 16.26
CA ALA A 27 -13.39 -31.25 14.92
C ALA A 27 -14.28 -32.14 14.04
N TRP A 28 -15.19 -31.53 13.31
CA TRP A 28 -15.86 -32.14 12.20
C TRP A 28 -14.77 -32.62 11.23
N ALA A 29 -14.49 -33.92 11.19
CA ALA A 29 -13.62 -34.49 10.18
C ALA A 29 -14.23 -34.13 8.82
N GLN A 30 -13.56 -33.29 8.06
CA GLN A 30 -13.99 -32.91 6.72
C GLN A 30 -14.15 -34.20 5.91
N THR A 31 -15.34 -34.47 5.45
CA THR A 31 -15.57 -35.63 4.61
C THR A 31 -14.95 -35.38 3.25
N THR A 32 -13.81 -35.98 3.00
CA THR A 32 -13.21 -36.01 1.66
C THR A 32 -13.84 -37.14 0.85
N LYS A 33 -13.95 -36.96 -0.46
CA LYS A 33 -14.55 -37.90 -1.38
C LYS A 33 -13.70 -38.00 -2.65
N ARG A 34 -13.31 -39.24 -3.00
CA ARG A 34 -12.59 -39.45 -4.27
C ARG A 34 -13.50 -39.07 -5.45
N PRO A 35 -13.00 -38.34 -6.46
CA PRO A 35 -13.71 -38.07 -7.69
C PRO A 35 -14.17 -39.37 -8.35
N ALA A 36 -15.42 -39.40 -8.82
CA ALA A 36 -15.99 -40.58 -9.44
C ALA A 36 -15.42 -40.88 -10.84
N LYS A 37 -14.83 -39.86 -11.50
CA LYS A 37 -14.30 -39.94 -12.85
C LYS A 37 -12.83 -39.49 -12.88
N GLY A 38 -12.08 -40.07 -13.80
CA GLY A 38 -10.65 -39.85 -13.94
C GLY A 38 -9.81 -40.79 -13.08
N ASN A 39 -8.53 -40.87 -13.42
CA ASN A 39 -7.55 -41.67 -12.67
C ASN A 39 -6.29 -40.85 -12.28
N GLY A 40 -6.33 -39.52 -12.48
CA GLY A 40 -5.28 -38.60 -12.13
C GLY A 40 -4.11 -38.54 -13.10
N THR A 41 -4.17 -39.21 -14.24
CA THR A 41 -3.18 -39.02 -15.32
C THR A 41 -3.49 -37.78 -16.15
N VAL A 42 -2.50 -37.26 -16.88
CA VAL A 42 -2.68 -36.10 -17.77
C VAL A 42 -3.78 -36.36 -18.81
N ASN A 43 -3.84 -37.58 -19.38
CA ASN A 43 -4.83 -37.94 -20.40
C ASN A 43 -6.21 -38.31 -19.84
N ASN A 44 -6.30 -38.54 -18.51
CA ASN A 44 -7.55 -38.85 -17.82
C ASN A 44 -7.54 -38.25 -16.40
N PRO A 45 -7.58 -36.92 -16.28
CA PRO A 45 -7.48 -36.22 -15.02
C PRO A 45 -8.69 -36.52 -14.11
N PHE A 46 -8.52 -36.41 -12.80
CA PHE A 46 -9.64 -36.45 -11.87
C PHE A 46 -10.62 -35.31 -12.18
N GLN A 47 -11.88 -35.65 -12.35
CA GLN A 47 -12.95 -34.68 -12.58
C GLN A 47 -13.54 -34.25 -11.24
N ILE A 48 -13.30 -33.03 -10.84
CA ILE A 48 -13.67 -32.48 -9.54
C ILE A 48 -14.87 -31.55 -9.70
N SER A 49 -15.95 -31.85 -8.99
CA SER A 49 -17.20 -31.08 -9.00
C SER A 49 -17.65 -30.59 -7.63
N THR A 50 -16.95 -30.97 -6.57
CA THR A 50 -17.31 -30.62 -5.18
C THR A 50 -16.10 -30.31 -4.33
N ALA A 51 -16.28 -29.51 -3.27
CA ALA A 51 -15.23 -29.21 -2.31
C ALA A 51 -14.68 -30.48 -1.60
N ALA A 52 -15.52 -31.50 -1.40
CA ALA A 52 -15.10 -32.78 -0.85
C ALA A 52 -14.12 -33.51 -1.78
N GLU A 53 -14.35 -33.46 -3.08
CA GLU A 53 -13.46 -34.05 -4.09
C GLU A 53 -12.17 -33.25 -4.23
N LEU A 54 -12.23 -31.91 -4.16
CA LEU A 54 -11.04 -31.08 -4.17
C LEU A 54 -10.17 -31.28 -2.92
N ALA A 55 -10.77 -31.40 -1.76
CA ALA A 55 -10.07 -31.72 -0.52
C ALA A 55 -9.45 -33.12 -0.57
N TRP A 56 -10.15 -34.09 -1.17
CA TRP A 56 -9.60 -35.43 -1.41
C TRP A 56 -8.39 -35.36 -2.34
N PHE A 57 -8.45 -34.61 -3.45
CA PHE A 57 -7.34 -34.43 -4.39
C PHE A 57 -6.11 -33.83 -3.70
N ARG A 58 -6.31 -32.78 -2.88
CA ARG A 58 -5.24 -32.20 -2.05
C ARG A 58 -4.56 -33.27 -1.18
N ASP A 59 -5.38 -34.04 -0.47
CA ASP A 59 -4.90 -35.03 0.48
C ASP A 59 -4.25 -36.23 -0.22
N TYR A 60 -4.71 -36.56 -1.42
CA TYR A 60 -4.12 -37.58 -2.29
C TYR A 60 -2.73 -37.15 -2.79
N VAL A 61 -2.61 -35.94 -3.32
CA VAL A 61 -1.32 -35.38 -3.73
C VAL A 61 -0.34 -35.31 -2.56
N ASN A 62 -0.80 -34.84 -1.42
CA ASN A 62 0.02 -34.66 -0.23
C ASN A 62 0.33 -35.98 0.51
N GLY A 63 -0.29 -37.10 0.15
CA GLY A 63 -0.09 -38.40 0.78
C GLY A 63 -0.70 -38.51 2.18
N THR A 64 -1.70 -37.73 2.50
CA THR A 64 -2.36 -37.74 3.81
C THR A 64 -3.52 -38.73 3.88
N ILE A 65 -3.93 -39.29 2.76
CA ILE A 65 -4.96 -40.36 2.67
C ILE A 65 -4.36 -41.66 2.12
N VAL A 66 -5.03 -42.76 2.42
CA VAL A 66 -4.73 -44.08 1.85
C VAL A 66 -5.69 -44.30 0.68
N ASP A 67 -5.14 -44.54 -0.51
CA ASP A 67 -5.92 -44.82 -1.71
C ASP A 67 -5.24 -45.87 -2.58
N ASP A 68 -6.00 -46.64 -3.35
CA ASP A 68 -5.51 -47.64 -4.30
C ASP A 68 -4.55 -48.72 -3.71
N GLY A 69 -4.70 -49.05 -2.42
CA GLY A 69 -3.90 -50.09 -1.76
C GLY A 69 -2.45 -49.67 -1.44
N LYS A 70 -2.11 -48.40 -1.58
CA LYS A 70 -0.80 -47.87 -1.19
C LYS A 70 -0.74 -47.54 0.30
N ALA A 71 0.44 -47.56 0.86
CA ALA A 71 0.64 -47.23 2.27
C ALA A 71 0.35 -45.75 2.56
N ALA A 72 -0.15 -45.46 3.76
CA ALA A 72 -0.26 -44.09 4.25
C ALA A 72 1.11 -43.38 4.15
N GLY A 73 1.11 -42.13 3.70
CA GLY A 73 2.32 -41.37 3.42
C GLY A 73 2.81 -41.42 1.97
N THR A 74 2.15 -42.19 1.09
CA THR A 74 2.48 -42.19 -0.34
C THR A 74 1.94 -40.93 -0.98
N THR A 75 2.84 -40.08 -1.50
CA THR A 75 2.49 -38.88 -2.24
C THR A 75 2.25 -39.14 -3.73
N HIS A 76 1.42 -38.32 -4.37
CA HIS A 76 1.10 -38.44 -5.81
C HIS A 76 1.35 -37.08 -6.49
N PRO A 77 2.59 -36.64 -6.64
CA PRO A 77 2.92 -35.31 -7.12
C PRO A 77 2.47 -35.07 -8.58
N SER A 78 2.45 -36.10 -9.42
CA SER A 78 2.05 -35.99 -10.83
C SER A 78 0.53 -36.13 -11.05
N ALA A 79 -0.25 -36.25 -9.99
CA ALA A 79 -1.69 -36.34 -10.12
C ALA A 79 -2.27 -35.10 -10.77
N SER A 80 -3.11 -35.31 -11.79
CA SER A 80 -3.74 -34.26 -12.58
C SER A 80 -5.25 -34.20 -12.32
N ALA A 81 -5.85 -33.02 -12.39
CA ALA A 81 -7.24 -32.79 -12.16
C ALA A 81 -7.83 -31.73 -13.11
N MET A 82 -9.14 -31.77 -13.29
CA MET A 82 -9.92 -30.72 -13.92
C MET A 82 -11.16 -30.40 -13.10
N LEU A 83 -11.56 -29.15 -13.06
CA LEU A 83 -12.83 -28.77 -12.45
C LEU A 83 -13.97 -29.00 -13.47
N THR A 84 -15.13 -29.35 -12.97
CA THR A 84 -16.35 -29.55 -13.77
C THR A 84 -17.55 -28.80 -13.18
N ALA A 85 -17.33 -28.03 -12.12
CA ALA A 85 -18.27 -27.13 -11.49
C ALA A 85 -17.53 -26.13 -10.61
N ASP A 86 -18.20 -25.06 -10.24
CA ASP A 86 -17.71 -24.10 -9.25
C ASP A 86 -17.62 -24.75 -7.87
N ILE A 87 -16.58 -24.41 -7.12
CA ILE A 87 -16.26 -25.04 -5.82
C ILE A 87 -16.30 -23.98 -4.71
N ASP A 88 -17.15 -24.19 -3.70
CA ASP A 88 -17.20 -23.36 -2.48
C ASP A 88 -16.50 -24.06 -1.31
N LEU A 89 -15.38 -23.47 -0.87
CA LEU A 89 -14.52 -24.02 0.20
C LEU A 89 -14.92 -23.58 1.61
N LYS A 90 -15.99 -22.79 1.82
CA LYS A 90 -16.35 -22.23 3.14
C LYS A 90 -16.48 -23.25 4.28
N ASN A 91 -16.81 -24.51 3.96
CA ASN A 91 -16.90 -25.61 4.94
C ASN A 91 -15.58 -26.37 5.08
N TYR A 92 -14.56 -26.07 4.26
CA TYR A 92 -13.25 -26.71 4.21
C TYR A 92 -12.10 -25.80 4.66
N CYS A 93 -12.32 -24.50 4.67
CA CYS A 93 -11.41 -23.52 5.26
C CYS A 93 -12.16 -22.21 5.57
N HIS A 94 -11.88 -21.59 6.72
CA HIS A 94 -12.50 -20.32 7.14
C HIS A 94 -11.71 -19.69 8.29
N ALA A 95 -11.89 -18.39 8.49
CA ALA A 95 -11.39 -17.68 9.64
C ALA A 95 -12.06 -18.16 10.94
N ALA A 96 -11.46 -17.84 12.07
CA ALA A 96 -12.13 -18.02 13.35
C ALA A 96 -13.34 -17.08 13.43
N GLU A 97 -14.48 -17.61 13.75
CA GLU A 97 -15.74 -16.91 13.97
C GLU A 97 -16.34 -17.38 15.31
N ASP A 98 -17.34 -16.66 15.84
CA ASP A 98 -18.01 -17.06 17.09
C ASP A 98 -18.53 -18.50 17.03
N GLY A 99 -17.93 -19.36 17.84
CA GLY A 99 -18.26 -20.79 17.93
C GLY A 99 -17.57 -21.70 16.90
N LYS A 100 -16.70 -21.16 16.02
CA LYS A 100 -15.88 -21.95 15.08
C LYS A 100 -14.40 -21.66 15.26
N GLU A 101 -13.58 -22.70 15.35
CA GLU A 101 -12.14 -22.57 15.32
C GLU A 101 -11.63 -22.21 13.90
N LEU A 102 -10.45 -21.57 13.82
CA LEU A 102 -9.79 -21.30 12.55
C LEU A 102 -9.51 -22.61 11.81
N LEU A 103 -9.90 -22.67 10.56
CA LEU A 103 -9.63 -23.80 9.68
C LEU A 103 -8.94 -23.30 8.41
N SER A 104 -7.63 -23.60 8.29
CA SER A 104 -6.81 -23.15 7.17
C SER A 104 -6.70 -24.24 6.10
N TRP A 105 -6.86 -23.87 4.82
CA TRP A 105 -6.54 -24.77 3.71
C TRP A 105 -5.07 -25.17 3.78
N ILE A 106 -4.80 -26.47 3.61
CA ILE A 106 -3.44 -27.01 3.48
C ILE A 106 -3.06 -26.91 2.00
N PRO A 107 -1.97 -26.25 1.63
CA PRO A 107 -1.55 -26.16 0.23
C PRO A 107 -1.36 -27.54 -0.43
N ILE A 108 -1.70 -27.62 -1.72
CA ILE A 108 -1.41 -28.79 -2.56
C ILE A 108 0.09 -28.74 -2.91
N GLY A 109 0.84 -29.77 -2.58
CA GLY A 109 2.29 -29.82 -2.72
C GLY A 109 3.04 -28.92 -1.74
N ASN A 110 4.29 -29.21 -1.51
CA ASN A 110 5.19 -28.44 -0.65
C ASN A 110 6.64 -28.64 -1.08
N TYR A 111 7.60 -28.05 -0.37
CA TYR A 111 9.03 -28.15 -0.71
C TYR A 111 9.55 -29.60 -0.84
N SER A 112 9.07 -30.52 -0.01
CA SER A 112 9.49 -31.92 -0.01
C SER A 112 8.66 -32.80 -0.96
N ASN A 113 7.46 -32.38 -1.29
CA ASN A 113 6.55 -33.05 -2.21
C ASN A 113 6.00 -32.02 -3.20
N ARG A 114 6.81 -31.69 -4.20
CA ARG A 114 6.48 -30.67 -5.21
C ARG A 114 5.47 -31.23 -6.19
N TRP A 115 4.43 -30.47 -6.47
CA TRP A 115 3.42 -30.90 -7.41
C TRP A 115 3.87 -30.65 -8.87
N GLU A 116 3.67 -31.65 -9.74
CA GLU A 116 4.11 -31.68 -11.15
C GLU A 116 2.96 -32.09 -12.11
N GLY A 117 1.72 -32.08 -11.64
CA GLY A 117 0.56 -32.48 -12.44
C GLY A 117 -0.04 -31.34 -13.26
N ASN A 118 -1.19 -31.62 -13.88
CA ASN A 118 -1.97 -30.64 -14.60
C ASN A 118 -3.25 -30.32 -13.84
N MET A 119 -3.55 -29.01 -13.69
CA MET A 119 -4.84 -28.54 -13.15
C MET A 119 -5.50 -27.63 -14.19
N ASP A 120 -6.63 -28.07 -14.70
CA ASP A 120 -7.46 -27.30 -15.60
C ASP A 120 -8.75 -26.87 -14.89
N GLY A 121 -8.88 -25.57 -14.68
CA GLY A 121 -10.06 -25.00 -14.04
C GLY A 121 -11.29 -24.92 -14.92
N GLN A 122 -11.14 -25.04 -16.25
CA GLN A 122 -12.25 -24.93 -17.23
C GLN A 122 -13.05 -23.62 -17.08
N GLY A 123 -12.45 -22.57 -16.52
CA GLY A 123 -13.10 -21.31 -16.21
C GLY A 123 -13.98 -21.33 -14.95
N HIS A 124 -13.99 -22.43 -14.19
CA HIS A 124 -14.73 -22.52 -12.94
C HIS A 124 -14.09 -21.75 -11.80
N THR A 125 -14.92 -21.38 -10.84
CA THR A 125 -14.57 -20.58 -9.66
C THR A 125 -14.32 -21.45 -8.44
N ILE A 126 -13.20 -21.18 -7.73
CA ILE A 126 -12.93 -21.64 -6.37
C ILE A 126 -13.20 -20.48 -5.42
N SER A 127 -14.28 -20.60 -4.64
CA SER A 127 -14.71 -19.57 -3.70
C SER A 127 -14.32 -19.87 -2.27
N ASN A 128 -14.13 -18.80 -1.47
CA ASN A 128 -13.92 -18.87 -0.03
C ASN A 128 -12.66 -19.64 0.40
N LEU A 129 -11.61 -19.62 -0.44
CA LEU A 129 -10.31 -20.14 -0.03
C LEU A 129 -9.77 -19.32 1.15
N TYR A 130 -9.48 -19.98 2.25
CA TYR A 130 -8.88 -19.35 3.43
C TYR A 130 -7.58 -20.06 3.83
N ILE A 131 -6.48 -19.31 3.85
CA ILE A 131 -5.17 -19.77 4.31
C ILE A 131 -4.61 -18.78 5.32
N LYS A 132 -4.28 -19.26 6.51
CA LYS A 132 -3.53 -18.51 7.51
C LYS A 132 -2.51 -19.43 8.14
N THR A 133 -1.22 -19.20 7.81
CA THR A 133 -0.14 -20.11 8.21
C THR A 133 1.20 -19.37 8.28
N ALA A 134 2.15 -19.94 9.03
CA ALA A 134 3.55 -19.50 9.08
C ALA A 134 4.48 -20.35 8.18
N GLN A 135 3.95 -21.14 7.28
CA GLN A 135 4.73 -21.96 6.34
C GLN A 135 5.40 -21.07 5.28
N LYS A 136 6.42 -21.63 4.58
CA LYS A 136 7.24 -20.85 3.64
C LYS A 136 6.52 -20.53 2.33
N ASN A 137 5.91 -21.52 1.71
CA ASN A 137 5.27 -21.40 0.39
C ASN A 137 3.76 -21.51 0.57
N VAL A 138 3.06 -20.38 0.48
CA VAL A 138 1.65 -20.25 0.88
C VAL A 138 0.80 -19.88 -0.31
N GLY A 139 -0.16 -20.75 -0.65
CA GLY A 139 -1.12 -20.58 -1.71
C GLY A 139 -2.04 -21.78 -1.83
N PHE A 140 -2.94 -21.78 -2.79
CA PHE A 140 -3.74 -22.97 -3.12
C PHE A 140 -2.83 -24.16 -3.40
N PHE A 141 -1.75 -23.93 -4.19
CA PHE A 141 -0.57 -24.78 -4.29
C PHE A 141 0.56 -24.21 -3.41
N GLY A 142 1.26 -25.06 -2.66
CA GLY A 142 2.43 -24.63 -1.91
C GLY A 142 3.66 -24.52 -2.80
N PHE A 143 4.02 -25.60 -3.50
CA PHE A 143 5.16 -25.68 -4.39
C PHE A 143 4.86 -26.54 -5.63
N THR A 144 5.07 -25.98 -6.80
CA THR A 144 4.99 -26.74 -8.07
C THR A 144 6.36 -26.90 -8.71
N THR A 145 6.53 -27.89 -9.57
CA THR A 145 7.81 -28.20 -10.24
C THR A 145 7.62 -28.53 -11.73
N ASP A 146 8.70 -28.91 -12.42
CA ASP A 146 8.67 -29.27 -13.84
C ASP A 146 7.56 -30.27 -14.16
N GLY A 147 6.86 -30.02 -15.27
CA GLY A 147 5.67 -30.75 -15.65
C GLY A 147 4.35 -30.11 -15.22
N ALA A 148 4.39 -29.23 -14.21
CA ALA A 148 3.18 -28.57 -13.75
C ALA A 148 2.58 -27.62 -14.80
N THR A 149 1.29 -27.81 -15.08
CA THR A 149 0.49 -26.86 -15.86
C THR A 149 -0.78 -26.51 -15.09
N ILE A 150 -1.05 -25.21 -14.95
CA ILE A 150 -2.23 -24.72 -14.26
C ILE A 150 -2.92 -23.70 -15.16
N GLN A 151 -4.19 -23.94 -15.46
CA GLN A 151 -4.90 -23.03 -16.35
C GLN A 151 -6.37 -22.79 -15.94
N ASP A 152 -6.89 -21.65 -16.36
CA ASP A 152 -8.30 -21.26 -16.41
C ASP A 152 -9.05 -21.44 -15.07
N LEU A 153 -8.43 -20.96 -13.98
CA LEU A 153 -9.00 -20.94 -12.63
C LEU A 153 -9.40 -19.52 -12.21
N ILE A 154 -10.55 -19.40 -11.60
CA ILE A 154 -11.03 -18.16 -10.98
C ILE A 154 -11.07 -18.34 -9.46
N PHE A 155 -10.51 -17.39 -8.71
CA PHE A 155 -10.62 -17.34 -7.25
C PHE A 155 -11.52 -16.18 -6.83
N ASP A 156 -12.52 -16.49 -6.01
CA ASP A 156 -13.43 -15.49 -5.43
C ASP A 156 -13.42 -15.55 -3.91
N ASN A 157 -13.43 -14.37 -3.27
CA ASN A 157 -13.39 -14.23 -1.81
C ASN A 157 -12.27 -15.06 -1.15
N ALA A 158 -11.12 -15.19 -1.82
CA ALA A 158 -9.95 -15.89 -1.29
C ALA A 158 -9.19 -15.00 -0.31
N LYS A 159 -8.78 -15.53 0.83
CA LYS A 159 -8.00 -14.84 1.86
C LYS A 159 -6.75 -15.67 2.18
N VAL A 160 -5.59 -15.19 1.78
CA VAL A 160 -4.31 -15.87 1.98
C VAL A 160 -3.41 -14.99 2.84
N GLU A 161 -3.09 -15.45 4.04
CA GLU A 161 -2.27 -14.75 5.02
C GLU A 161 -1.08 -15.61 5.47
N ASN A 162 0.12 -15.13 5.19
CA ASN A 162 1.35 -15.70 5.74
C ASN A 162 1.75 -14.92 6.99
N VAL A 163 1.69 -15.58 8.15
CA VAL A 163 2.04 -15.00 9.46
C VAL A 163 3.46 -15.35 9.91
N SER A 164 4.33 -15.79 9.01
CA SER A 164 5.73 -16.08 9.31
C SER A 164 6.44 -14.85 9.89
N THR A 165 7.23 -15.07 10.92
CA THR A 165 8.08 -14.02 11.53
C THR A 165 9.55 -14.20 11.17
N THR A 166 9.89 -15.20 10.35
CA THR A 166 11.27 -15.66 10.15
C THR A 166 12.10 -14.78 9.22
N ASN A 167 11.52 -13.83 8.50
CA ASN A 167 12.21 -12.89 7.60
C ASN A 167 13.22 -13.58 6.66
N LYS A 168 12.86 -14.70 6.07
CA LYS A 168 13.73 -15.44 5.15
C LYS A 168 13.26 -15.23 3.72
N LYS A 169 14.17 -14.93 2.80
CA LYS A 169 13.92 -14.77 1.34
C LYS A 169 13.18 -15.95 0.65
N THR A 170 12.60 -16.85 1.44
CA THR A 170 11.88 -18.05 0.98
C THR A 170 10.43 -18.09 1.42
N ASP A 171 9.91 -17.02 2.02
CA ASP A 171 8.51 -16.94 2.46
C ASP A 171 7.64 -16.40 1.32
N CYS A 172 7.32 -17.28 0.36
CA CYS A 172 6.58 -16.93 -0.85
C CYS A 172 5.07 -17.08 -0.63
N THR A 173 4.30 -16.10 -1.06
CA THR A 173 2.84 -16.06 -0.83
C THR A 173 2.10 -15.60 -2.09
N GLY A 174 1.11 -16.37 -2.55
CA GLY A 174 0.20 -16.02 -3.62
C GLY A 174 -1.13 -16.75 -3.48
N ILE A 175 -2.20 -16.29 -4.13
CA ILE A 175 -3.49 -17.01 -4.07
C ILE A 175 -3.38 -18.38 -4.72
N LEU A 176 -2.82 -18.44 -5.93
CA LEU A 176 -2.65 -19.68 -6.65
C LEU A 176 -1.50 -20.50 -6.09
N ALA A 177 -0.30 -19.92 -6.01
CA ALA A 177 0.87 -20.67 -5.57
C ALA A 177 1.84 -19.83 -4.73
N GLY A 178 2.43 -20.46 -3.70
CA GLY A 178 3.55 -19.85 -2.99
C GLY A 178 4.78 -19.78 -3.89
N TYR A 179 5.24 -20.92 -4.38
CA TYR A 179 6.39 -21.06 -5.27
C TYR A 179 6.04 -21.92 -6.49
N ALA A 180 6.24 -21.39 -7.66
CA ALA A 180 6.01 -22.11 -8.91
C ALA A 180 7.30 -22.19 -9.74
N TYR A 181 7.74 -23.40 -10.02
CA TYR A 181 8.92 -23.72 -10.82
C TYR A 181 8.51 -24.57 -12.03
N GLY A 182 9.16 -24.40 -13.16
CA GLY A 182 8.98 -25.30 -14.30
C GLY A 182 9.58 -24.75 -15.60
N ASP A 183 10.28 -25.63 -16.34
CA ASP A 183 10.71 -25.37 -17.71
C ASP A 183 9.57 -25.66 -18.70
N SER A 184 9.74 -25.22 -19.96
CA SER A 184 8.76 -25.53 -21.02
C SER A 184 8.58 -27.07 -21.13
N PRO A 185 7.34 -27.61 -21.17
CA PRO A 185 6.08 -26.91 -21.42
C PRO A 185 5.31 -26.40 -20.19
N SER A 186 5.90 -26.43 -18.99
CA SER A 186 5.22 -25.97 -17.78
C SER A 186 4.78 -24.49 -17.88
N HIS A 187 3.58 -24.18 -17.44
CA HIS A 187 3.06 -22.82 -17.45
C HIS A 187 1.88 -22.62 -16.49
N ILE A 188 1.65 -21.37 -16.13
CA ILE A 188 0.44 -20.91 -15.45
C ILE A 188 -0.26 -19.93 -16.39
N LYS A 189 -1.54 -20.21 -16.70
CA LYS A 189 -2.28 -19.42 -17.69
C LYS A 189 -3.73 -19.20 -17.28
N GLY A 190 -4.29 -18.02 -17.61
CA GLY A 190 -5.72 -17.76 -17.46
C GLY A 190 -6.22 -17.75 -16.01
N ILE A 191 -5.36 -17.40 -15.06
CA ILE A 191 -5.73 -17.32 -13.64
C ILE A 191 -6.32 -15.95 -13.33
N LYS A 192 -7.49 -15.93 -12.68
CA LYS A 192 -8.19 -14.71 -12.34
C LYS A 192 -8.55 -14.67 -10.86
N THR A 193 -8.41 -13.50 -10.21
CA THR A 193 -8.92 -13.25 -8.87
C THR A 193 -10.01 -12.16 -8.90
N THR A 194 -10.92 -12.16 -7.95
CA THR A 194 -11.92 -11.09 -7.80
C THR A 194 -11.44 -10.03 -6.80
N ASN A 195 -12.11 -8.87 -6.77
CA ASN A 195 -11.83 -7.78 -5.84
C ASN A 195 -12.18 -8.09 -4.37
N ASN A 196 -12.84 -9.22 -4.09
CA ASN A 196 -13.06 -9.73 -2.73
C ASN A 196 -11.88 -10.53 -2.18
N CYS A 197 -10.87 -10.79 -3.03
CA CYS A 197 -9.69 -11.56 -2.64
C CYS A 197 -8.65 -10.68 -1.94
N THR A 198 -7.91 -11.27 -0.99
CA THR A 198 -6.83 -10.61 -0.27
C THR A 198 -5.61 -11.51 -0.11
N VAL A 199 -4.43 -10.94 -0.27
CA VAL A 199 -3.14 -11.59 0.00
C VAL A 199 -2.36 -10.75 0.99
N ILE A 200 -1.93 -11.39 2.08
CA ILE A 200 -1.03 -10.77 3.06
C ILE A 200 0.19 -11.70 3.20
N GLY A 201 1.32 -11.26 2.71
CA GLY A 201 2.56 -12.05 2.71
C GLY A 201 3.73 -11.40 3.43
N GLN A 202 4.87 -12.06 3.38
CA GLN A 202 6.11 -11.58 3.99
C GLN A 202 7.12 -11.17 2.91
N ASP A 203 7.91 -12.10 2.38
CA ASP A 203 8.97 -11.78 1.42
C ASP A 203 8.44 -11.63 -0.01
N ASN A 204 8.38 -12.71 -0.77
CA ASN A 204 7.90 -12.69 -2.14
C ASN A 204 6.38 -12.84 -2.15
N THR A 205 5.67 -11.75 -2.35
CA THR A 205 4.20 -11.73 -2.27
C THR A 205 3.61 -11.29 -3.60
N GLY A 206 2.82 -12.16 -4.21
CA GLY A 206 2.08 -11.86 -5.44
C GLY A 206 0.59 -12.09 -5.28
N GLY A 207 -0.22 -11.38 -6.06
CA GLY A 207 -1.67 -11.62 -6.11
C GLY A 207 -1.99 -13.02 -6.62
N ILE A 208 -1.19 -13.53 -7.55
CA ILE A 208 -1.33 -14.86 -8.14
C ILE A 208 -0.25 -15.81 -7.60
N VAL A 209 1.04 -15.46 -7.76
CA VAL A 209 2.17 -16.33 -7.39
C VAL A 209 3.17 -15.57 -6.53
N GLY A 210 3.66 -16.17 -5.44
CA GLY A 210 4.68 -15.57 -4.60
C GLY A 210 6.02 -15.45 -5.30
N SER A 211 6.60 -16.56 -5.74
CA SER A 211 7.82 -16.62 -6.56
C SER A 211 7.59 -17.51 -7.78
N ALA A 212 7.90 -16.98 -8.96
CA ALA A 212 7.68 -17.63 -10.25
C ALA A 212 9.01 -17.90 -10.96
N GLU A 213 9.36 -19.16 -11.07
CA GLU A 213 10.34 -19.68 -12.04
C GLU A 213 9.62 -20.52 -13.12
N ILE A 214 8.48 -20.01 -13.57
CA ILE A 214 7.57 -20.58 -14.57
C ILE A 214 6.96 -19.45 -15.38
N ASN A 215 6.56 -19.72 -16.63
CA ASN A 215 5.89 -18.72 -17.44
C ASN A 215 4.47 -18.41 -16.94
N LEU A 216 4.13 -17.13 -16.85
CA LEU A 216 2.81 -16.65 -16.52
C LEU A 216 2.16 -15.98 -17.72
N GLU A 217 0.97 -16.42 -18.11
CA GLU A 217 0.27 -15.89 -19.26
C GLU A 217 -1.22 -15.66 -19.00
N ASN A 218 -1.77 -14.57 -19.48
CA ASN A 218 -3.20 -14.22 -19.38
C ASN A 218 -3.74 -14.26 -17.95
N CYS A 219 -2.94 -13.84 -16.95
CA CYS A 219 -3.35 -13.79 -15.55
C CYS A 219 -3.90 -12.42 -15.17
N GLU A 220 -4.98 -12.40 -14.38
CA GLU A 220 -5.69 -11.18 -14.02
C GLU A 220 -5.87 -11.10 -12.49
N ASN A 221 -5.26 -10.11 -11.87
CA ASN A 221 -5.36 -9.88 -10.43
C ASN A 221 -6.28 -8.71 -10.10
N HIS A 222 -7.33 -8.98 -9.34
CA HIS A 222 -8.19 -7.97 -8.71
C HIS A 222 -8.06 -7.93 -7.18
N SER A 223 -7.26 -8.83 -6.59
CA SER A 223 -7.09 -8.91 -5.14
C SER A 223 -6.33 -7.72 -4.58
N SER A 224 -6.58 -7.41 -3.32
CA SER A 224 -5.71 -6.54 -2.53
C SER A 224 -4.49 -7.33 -2.07
N VAL A 225 -3.30 -6.85 -2.42
CA VAL A 225 -2.02 -7.52 -2.11
C VAL A 225 -1.21 -6.68 -1.14
N LYS A 226 -0.80 -7.28 -0.04
CA LYS A 226 0.01 -6.63 0.97
C LYS A 226 1.18 -7.53 1.39
N GLY A 227 2.40 -7.03 1.27
CA GLY A 227 3.60 -7.80 1.59
C GLY A 227 4.69 -6.96 2.22
N LYS A 228 5.89 -7.53 2.34
CA LYS A 228 7.00 -6.89 3.04
C LYS A 228 8.19 -6.59 2.12
N SER A 229 8.66 -7.57 1.35
CA SER A 229 9.86 -7.42 0.52
C SER A 229 9.53 -7.14 -0.95
N HIS A 230 9.42 -8.17 -1.75
CA HIS A 230 9.09 -8.07 -3.16
C HIS A 230 7.60 -8.31 -3.34
N VAL A 231 6.87 -7.27 -3.67
CA VAL A 231 5.41 -7.33 -3.72
C VAL A 231 4.93 -6.95 -5.12
N GLY A 232 4.22 -7.85 -5.76
CA GLY A 232 3.65 -7.62 -7.09
C GLY A 232 2.18 -7.98 -7.17
N GLY A 233 1.43 -7.32 -8.03
CA GLY A 233 0.03 -7.65 -8.25
C GLY A 233 -0.14 -9.04 -8.88
N ILE A 234 0.80 -9.46 -9.71
CA ILE A 234 0.83 -10.79 -10.34
C ILE A 234 1.81 -11.71 -9.60
N ALA A 235 3.08 -11.33 -9.54
CA ALA A 235 4.11 -12.14 -8.88
C ALA A 235 4.98 -11.29 -7.96
N GLY A 236 5.38 -11.84 -6.80
CA GLY A 236 6.35 -11.19 -5.92
C GLY A 236 7.73 -11.17 -6.56
N GLU A 237 8.17 -12.29 -7.09
CA GLU A 237 9.45 -12.47 -7.81
C GLU A 237 9.24 -13.31 -9.07
N CYS A 238 9.99 -13.01 -10.13
CA CYS A 238 10.14 -13.89 -11.29
C CYS A 238 11.62 -14.00 -11.70
N ASN A 239 12.07 -15.21 -11.96
CA ASN A 239 13.45 -15.51 -12.29
C ASN A 239 13.55 -16.33 -13.58
N GLY A 240 14.12 -15.73 -14.63
CA GLY A 240 14.45 -16.39 -15.89
C GLY A 240 13.26 -16.84 -16.74
N ARG A 241 12.06 -16.23 -16.54
CA ARG A 241 10.81 -16.62 -17.20
C ARG A 241 10.10 -15.43 -17.81
N ASN A 242 9.01 -15.70 -18.53
CA ASN A 242 8.21 -14.69 -19.21
C ASN A 242 6.90 -14.44 -18.45
N ILE A 243 6.57 -13.17 -18.30
CA ILE A 243 5.25 -12.71 -17.85
C ILE A 243 4.60 -12.02 -19.05
N LYS A 244 3.54 -12.62 -19.57
CA LYS A 244 2.90 -12.15 -20.80
C LYS A 244 1.39 -12.00 -20.61
N ARG A 245 0.84 -10.87 -21.11
CA ARG A 245 -0.60 -10.56 -21.08
C ARG A 245 -1.21 -10.66 -19.70
N CYS A 246 -0.48 -10.18 -18.68
CA CYS A 246 -0.95 -10.18 -17.32
C CYS A 246 -1.41 -8.77 -16.90
N THR A 247 -2.51 -8.73 -16.12
CA THR A 247 -3.15 -7.48 -15.73
C THR A 247 -3.35 -7.41 -14.23
N ASN A 248 -3.03 -6.27 -13.64
CA ASN A 248 -3.36 -5.96 -12.25
C ASN A 248 -4.39 -4.84 -12.15
N TYR A 249 -5.52 -5.11 -11.52
CA TYR A 249 -6.55 -4.15 -11.12
C TYR A 249 -6.55 -3.89 -9.62
N GLY A 250 -5.98 -4.80 -8.84
CA GLY A 250 -5.95 -4.75 -7.40
C GLY A 250 -4.99 -3.72 -6.83
N THR A 251 -5.21 -3.30 -5.60
CA THR A 251 -4.26 -2.48 -4.86
C THR A 251 -3.07 -3.31 -4.39
N VAL A 252 -1.87 -2.76 -4.52
CA VAL A 252 -0.64 -3.43 -4.07
C VAL A 252 0.10 -2.53 -3.09
N GLU A 253 0.35 -3.06 -1.90
CA GLU A 253 1.00 -2.33 -0.82
C GLU A 253 2.17 -3.10 -0.21
N ASN A 254 3.18 -2.37 0.20
CA ASN A 254 4.29 -2.92 0.95
C ASN A 254 4.38 -2.27 2.33
N ASN A 255 4.62 -3.10 3.36
CA ASN A 255 4.68 -2.68 4.77
C ASN A 255 6.08 -2.27 5.23
N ALA A 256 7.11 -2.44 4.40
CA ALA A 256 8.50 -2.29 4.77
C ALA A 256 9.13 -1.02 4.19
N ASN A 257 10.15 -0.50 4.86
CA ASN A 257 10.83 0.73 4.48
C ASN A 257 11.98 0.56 3.47
N SER A 258 12.17 -0.63 2.88
CA SER A 258 13.41 -0.91 2.12
C SER A 258 13.26 -1.92 0.98
N TYR A 259 12.06 -2.12 0.42
CA TYR A 259 11.83 -3.16 -0.58
C TYR A 259 10.88 -2.73 -1.69
N TYR A 260 10.70 -3.57 -2.70
CA TYR A 260 10.16 -3.27 -4.00
C TYR A 260 8.69 -3.64 -4.13
N VAL A 261 7.89 -2.74 -4.67
CA VAL A 261 6.45 -2.94 -4.86
C VAL A 261 6.01 -2.52 -6.25
N SER A 262 5.11 -3.28 -6.86
CA SER A 262 4.59 -2.93 -8.19
C SER A 262 3.26 -3.57 -8.54
N GLY A 263 2.69 -3.10 -9.65
CA GLY A 263 1.45 -3.66 -10.19
C GLY A 263 1.60 -5.06 -10.77
N ILE A 264 2.73 -5.38 -11.41
CA ILE A 264 2.93 -6.68 -12.04
C ILE A 264 3.91 -7.52 -11.23
N ILE A 265 5.14 -7.07 -11.05
CA ILE A 265 6.18 -7.90 -10.45
C ILE A 265 7.09 -7.13 -9.49
N GLY A 266 7.20 -7.61 -8.23
CA GLY A 266 8.06 -7.00 -7.21
C GLY A 266 9.54 -7.02 -7.60
N LEU A 267 10.08 -8.19 -7.94
CA LEU A 267 11.43 -8.39 -8.42
C LEU A 267 11.45 -9.18 -9.73
N ALA A 268 11.98 -8.58 -10.79
CA ALA A 268 12.19 -9.19 -12.09
C ALA A 268 13.69 -9.44 -12.32
N TYR A 269 14.08 -10.69 -12.46
CA TYR A 269 15.45 -11.12 -12.71
C TYR A 269 15.54 -11.98 -13.96
N ARG A 270 16.23 -11.54 -15.01
CA ARG A 270 16.31 -12.23 -16.32
C ARG A 270 14.92 -12.55 -16.90
N THR A 271 14.00 -11.66 -16.74
CA THR A 271 12.58 -11.83 -17.03
C THR A 271 12.17 -10.98 -18.22
N SER A 272 11.34 -11.51 -19.12
CA SER A 272 10.63 -10.71 -20.12
C SER A 272 9.21 -10.42 -19.64
N ILE A 273 8.85 -9.13 -19.60
CA ILE A 273 7.51 -8.66 -19.28
C ILE A 273 6.90 -8.07 -20.55
N GLU A 274 5.92 -8.75 -21.13
CA GLU A 274 5.34 -8.42 -22.43
C GLU A 274 3.83 -8.28 -22.35
N ASP A 275 3.28 -7.26 -23.00
CA ASP A 275 1.82 -7.01 -23.09
C ASP A 275 1.15 -7.01 -21.69
N CYS A 276 1.72 -6.32 -20.70
CA CYS A 276 1.21 -6.31 -19.35
C CYS A 276 0.67 -4.93 -18.94
N ALA A 277 -0.39 -4.91 -18.12
CA ALA A 277 -1.02 -3.67 -17.67
C ALA A 277 -1.22 -3.58 -16.17
N ASN A 278 -1.01 -2.40 -15.59
CA ASN A 278 -1.40 -2.07 -14.24
C ASN A 278 -2.45 -0.96 -14.21
N TYR A 279 -3.62 -1.26 -13.68
CA TYR A 279 -4.71 -0.30 -13.42
C TYR A 279 -4.87 0.02 -11.93
N GLY A 280 -4.33 -0.82 -11.07
CA GLY A 280 -4.42 -0.70 -9.61
C GLY A 280 -3.48 0.37 -9.04
N LYS A 281 -3.83 0.87 -7.85
CA LYS A 281 -2.99 1.77 -7.07
C LYS A 281 -1.86 1.01 -6.39
N ILE A 282 -0.63 1.54 -6.50
CA ILE A 282 0.58 0.98 -5.90
C ILE A 282 1.09 1.88 -4.79
N THR A 283 1.39 1.33 -3.63
CA THR A 283 1.90 2.09 -2.47
C THR A 283 3.03 1.34 -1.79
N GLY A 284 4.19 1.95 -1.66
CA GLY A 284 5.32 1.35 -0.92
C GLY A 284 6.68 1.92 -1.26
N CYS A 285 7.72 1.21 -0.86
CA CYS A 285 9.10 1.59 -1.11
C CYS A 285 9.54 1.10 -2.49
N TYR A 286 10.35 1.89 -3.21
CA TYR A 286 10.76 1.63 -4.60
C TYR A 286 9.58 1.16 -5.47
N ALA A 287 8.55 1.99 -5.51
CA ALA A 287 7.31 1.63 -6.16
C ALA A 287 7.37 1.83 -7.68
N GLY A 288 6.84 0.87 -8.43
CA GLY A 288 6.69 0.94 -9.88
C GLY A 288 5.33 0.44 -10.35
N GLY A 289 4.78 1.02 -11.40
CA GLY A 289 3.50 0.56 -11.95
C GLY A 289 3.58 -0.86 -12.53
N ILE A 290 4.71 -1.21 -13.14
CA ILE A 290 4.95 -2.51 -13.79
C ILE A 290 5.94 -3.35 -12.98
N ALA A 291 7.11 -2.82 -12.64
CA ALA A 291 8.13 -3.56 -11.89
C ALA A 291 8.63 -2.75 -10.70
N GLY A 292 8.81 -3.39 -9.54
CA GLY A 292 9.44 -2.80 -8.37
C GLY A 292 10.94 -2.66 -8.57
N ILE A 293 11.61 -3.76 -8.90
CA ILE A 293 13.00 -3.77 -9.35
C ILE A 293 13.18 -4.66 -10.57
N MET A 294 14.00 -4.20 -11.51
CA MET A 294 14.48 -4.96 -12.66
C MET A 294 15.98 -5.20 -12.56
N MET A 295 16.41 -6.43 -12.78
CA MET A 295 17.82 -6.85 -12.68
C MET A 295 18.21 -7.74 -13.86
N GLN A 296 19.47 -7.67 -14.24
CA GLN A 296 20.17 -8.58 -15.18
C GLN A 296 19.36 -9.11 -16.37
N ASN A 297 19.55 -8.52 -17.56
CA ASN A 297 18.93 -9.00 -18.81
C ASN A 297 17.39 -9.12 -18.73
N THR A 298 16.75 -8.24 -18.00
CA THR A 298 15.30 -8.11 -17.93
C THR A 298 14.81 -7.13 -18.97
N SER A 299 13.69 -7.42 -19.61
CA SER A 299 13.07 -6.53 -20.58
C SER A 299 11.59 -6.28 -20.31
N ILE A 300 11.13 -5.10 -20.70
CA ILE A 300 9.70 -4.77 -20.79
C ILE A 300 9.35 -4.48 -22.25
N GLN A 301 8.16 -4.92 -22.68
CA GLN A 301 7.68 -4.67 -24.04
C GLN A 301 6.17 -4.47 -24.03
N ASN A 302 5.68 -3.41 -24.71
CA ASN A 302 4.25 -3.12 -24.85
C ASN A 302 3.52 -3.13 -23.50
N VAL A 303 3.98 -2.34 -22.55
CA VAL A 303 3.39 -2.30 -21.20
C VAL A 303 2.64 -0.99 -20.95
N PHE A 304 1.60 -1.07 -20.10
CA PHE A 304 0.77 0.07 -19.78
C PHE A 304 0.57 0.24 -18.26
N SER A 305 0.87 1.43 -17.75
CA SER A 305 0.61 1.81 -16.36
C SER A 305 -0.42 2.93 -16.28
N TYR A 306 -1.56 2.65 -15.66
CA TYR A 306 -2.68 3.59 -15.53
C TYR A 306 -2.85 4.12 -14.11
N GLY A 307 -2.66 3.28 -13.10
CA GLY A 307 -2.91 3.59 -11.70
C GLY A 307 -1.87 4.49 -11.05
N ASP A 308 -2.24 5.10 -9.94
CA ASP A 308 -1.34 5.93 -9.12
C ASP A 308 -0.21 5.10 -8.50
N VAL A 309 0.98 5.71 -8.41
CA VAL A 309 2.14 5.11 -7.75
C VAL A 309 2.61 6.04 -6.63
N THR A 310 2.54 5.57 -5.40
CA THR A 310 2.88 6.35 -4.20
C THR A 310 4.03 5.69 -3.43
N LYS A 311 5.10 6.43 -3.21
CA LYS A 311 6.19 5.95 -2.36
C LYS A 311 5.93 6.20 -0.88
N THR A 312 6.34 5.25 -0.05
CA THR A 312 6.46 5.44 1.41
C THR A 312 7.89 5.82 1.79
N ASN A 313 8.87 5.31 1.04
CA ASN A 313 10.31 5.60 1.17
C ASN A 313 11.00 5.25 -0.16
N GLY A 314 12.32 5.55 -0.30
CA GLY A 314 13.08 5.23 -1.52
C GLY A 314 12.68 6.08 -2.73
N ASN A 315 12.96 5.58 -3.93
CA ASN A 315 12.63 6.20 -5.20
C ASN A 315 11.49 5.45 -5.88
N SER A 316 10.65 6.14 -6.65
CA SER A 316 9.55 5.53 -7.37
C SER A 316 9.48 6.04 -8.80
N GLY A 317 9.08 5.18 -9.71
CA GLY A 317 8.80 5.50 -11.09
C GLY A 317 7.39 5.06 -11.49
N ILE A 318 6.76 5.75 -12.42
CA ILE A 318 5.42 5.40 -12.87
C ILE A 318 5.38 4.02 -13.55
N ILE A 319 6.51 3.53 -14.04
CA ILE A 319 6.68 2.22 -14.64
C ILE A 319 7.54 1.31 -13.76
N ILE A 320 8.74 1.75 -13.36
CA ILE A 320 9.73 0.93 -12.64
C ILE A 320 10.24 1.69 -11.42
N GLY A 321 10.24 1.03 -10.26
CA GLY A 321 10.77 1.62 -9.02
C GLY A 321 12.29 1.75 -9.05
N HIS A 322 13.00 0.67 -9.39
CA HIS A 322 14.47 0.61 -9.40
C HIS A 322 14.99 -0.27 -10.54
N VAL A 323 16.14 0.11 -11.09
CA VAL A 323 16.86 -0.62 -12.13
C VAL A 323 18.28 -0.88 -11.64
N GLU A 324 18.70 -2.15 -11.53
CA GLU A 324 19.98 -2.55 -10.95
C GLU A 324 20.73 -3.57 -11.83
N GLY A 325 21.87 -3.17 -12.37
CA GLY A 325 22.88 -4.01 -13.01
C GLY A 325 22.43 -4.76 -14.26
N GLY A 326 23.34 -4.94 -15.23
CA GLY A 326 23.10 -5.67 -16.47
C GLY A 326 22.40 -4.87 -17.56
N THR A 327 22.07 -5.55 -18.68
CA THR A 327 21.31 -4.95 -19.78
C THR A 327 19.82 -5.04 -19.47
N LEU A 328 19.17 -3.88 -19.34
CA LEU A 328 17.74 -3.74 -19.02
C LEU A 328 17.09 -2.94 -20.14
N THR A 329 16.22 -3.58 -20.91
CA THR A 329 15.76 -3.04 -22.19
C THR A 329 14.25 -2.79 -22.19
N ALA A 330 13.85 -1.61 -22.66
CA ALA A 330 12.48 -1.30 -23.01
C ALA A 330 12.29 -1.40 -24.53
N LYS A 331 11.26 -2.12 -24.95
CA LYS A 331 10.93 -2.38 -26.35
C LYS A 331 9.49 -2.02 -26.66
N GLY A 332 9.19 -1.86 -27.95
CA GLY A 332 7.84 -1.52 -28.39
C GLY A 332 7.37 -0.20 -27.79
N ILE A 333 6.22 -0.20 -27.14
CA ILE A 333 5.62 0.96 -26.47
C ILE A 333 5.54 0.73 -24.97
N VAL A 334 6.10 1.67 -24.19
CA VAL A 334 5.94 1.78 -22.74
C VAL A 334 5.02 2.96 -22.46
N ALA A 335 3.76 2.68 -22.23
CA ALA A 335 2.72 3.69 -22.09
C ALA A 335 2.33 3.95 -20.65
N TYR A 336 1.98 5.19 -20.31
CA TYR A 336 1.42 5.52 -19.00
C TYR A 336 0.39 6.64 -19.06
N ASN A 337 -0.50 6.64 -18.07
CA ASN A 337 -1.44 7.72 -17.83
C ASN A 337 -0.69 8.91 -17.20
N LYS A 338 -0.55 10.02 -17.93
CA LYS A 338 0.13 11.23 -17.43
C LYS A 338 -0.63 11.98 -16.35
N GLU A 339 -1.90 11.64 -16.13
CA GLU A 339 -2.73 12.18 -15.06
C GLU A 339 -2.70 11.31 -13.81
N ALA A 340 -2.04 10.14 -13.84
CA ALA A 340 -1.77 9.35 -12.65
C ALA A 340 -0.80 10.07 -11.73
N LEU A 341 -1.02 9.93 -10.43
CA LEU A 341 -0.17 10.58 -9.44
C LEU A 341 1.08 9.72 -9.16
N LEU A 342 2.25 10.33 -9.30
CA LEU A 342 3.50 9.80 -8.80
C LEU A 342 3.85 10.53 -7.50
N ASN A 343 3.80 9.81 -6.36
CA ASN A 343 4.04 10.38 -5.04
C ASN A 343 3.10 11.55 -4.67
N ASN A 344 1.82 11.42 -5.03
CA ASN A 344 0.76 12.42 -4.86
C ASN A 344 0.95 13.72 -5.65
N SER A 345 1.72 13.67 -6.75
CA SER A 345 1.90 14.79 -7.69
C SER A 345 1.83 14.30 -9.13
N SER A 346 1.26 15.08 -10.00
CA SER A 346 1.31 14.90 -11.46
C SER A 346 2.53 15.58 -12.11
N ASP A 347 3.31 16.34 -11.33
CA ASP A 347 4.46 17.07 -11.83
C ASP A 347 5.73 16.21 -11.76
N ASN A 348 6.59 16.34 -12.77
CA ASN A 348 7.89 15.66 -12.85
C ASN A 348 7.78 14.11 -12.72
N ILE A 349 6.85 13.50 -13.42
CA ILE A 349 6.69 12.05 -13.45
C ILE A 349 7.97 11.41 -14.00
N LYS A 350 8.56 10.54 -13.21
CA LYS A 350 9.70 9.70 -13.60
C LYS A 350 9.21 8.33 -14.06
N ILE A 351 9.76 7.85 -15.16
CA ILE A 351 9.50 6.49 -15.67
C ILE A 351 10.17 5.46 -14.78
N VAL A 352 11.43 5.70 -14.43
CA VAL A 352 12.25 4.91 -13.52
C VAL A 352 12.58 5.75 -12.30
N GLY A 353 12.35 5.21 -11.11
CA GLY A 353 12.65 5.90 -9.86
C GLY A 353 14.15 6.05 -9.64
N GLU A 354 14.90 4.97 -9.85
CA GLU A 354 16.36 4.90 -9.71
C GLU A 354 16.97 3.96 -10.76
N GLY A 355 18.10 4.33 -11.33
CA GLY A 355 18.76 3.62 -12.43
C GLY A 355 18.29 4.10 -13.80
N SER A 356 18.63 3.37 -14.86
CA SER A 356 18.29 3.71 -16.23
C SER A 356 17.97 2.48 -17.07
N LEU A 357 17.15 2.67 -18.10
CA LEU A 357 16.85 1.67 -19.13
C LEU A 357 17.69 1.92 -20.38
N THR A 358 17.94 0.88 -21.12
CA THR A 358 18.33 0.95 -22.54
C THR A 358 17.08 0.77 -23.40
N PHE A 359 17.11 1.32 -24.59
CA PHE A 359 16.00 1.20 -25.55
C PHE A 359 16.42 0.33 -26.72
N ASP A 360 15.45 -0.19 -27.44
CA ASP A 360 15.65 -1.02 -28.62
C ASP A 360 16.58 -0.35 -29.64
N ASP A 361 17.35 -1.13 -30.39
CA ASP A 361 18.43 -0.66 -31.27
C ASP A 361 18.04 0.58 -32.09
N GLY A 362 18.76 1.68 -31.81
CA GLY A 362 18.61 2.95 -32.52
C GLY A 362 17.41 3.80 -32.11
N LYS A 363 16.67 3.41 -31.10
CA LYS A 363 15.56 4.21 -30.54
C LYS A 363 16.00 5.05 -29.35
N GLU A 364 15.41 6.22 -29.24
CA GLU A 364 15.52 7.09 -28.05
C GLU A 364 14.36 6.84 -27.08
N GLU A 365 14.47 7.32 -25.86
CA GLU A 365 13.41 7.22 -24.85
C GLU A 365 12.07 7.72 -25.39
N ALA A 366 12.08 8.86 -26.10
CA ALA A 366 10.87 9.47 -26.67
C ALA A 366 10.15 8.61 -27.73
N ASP A 367 10.87 7.66 -28.38
CA ASP A 367 10.27 6.74 -29.35
C ASP A 367 9.49 5.62 -28.65
N VAL A 368 9.97 5.18 -27.51
CA VAL A 368 9.45 4.01 -26.77
C VAL A 368 8.49 4.42 -25.65
N VAL A 369 8.83 5.47 -24.90
CA VAL A 369 8.05 5.91 -23.74
C VAL A 369 7.02 6.98 -24.16
N LYS A 370 5.74 6.72 -23.86
CA LYS A 370 4.62 7.58 -24.26
C LYS A 370 3.71 7.90 -23.08
N ALA A 371 3.43 9.18 -22.90
CA ALA A 371 2.54 9.71 -21.88
C ALA A 371 1.19 10.12 -22.49
N PHE A 372 0.08 9.66 -21.91
CA PHE A 372 -1.25 9.89 -22.44
C PHE A 372 -2.19 10.52 -21.41
N THR A 373 -3.05 11.43 -21.86
CA THR A 373 -4.22 11.89 -21.08
C THR A 373 -5.26 10.76 -21.00
N LYS A 374 -6.16 10.84 -20.02
CA LYS A 374 -7.33 9.93 -19.95
C LYS A 374 -8.19 10.00 -21.21
N GLN A 375 -8.28 11.18 -21.85
CA GLN A 375 -9.00 11.33 -23.11
C GLN A 375 -8.34 10.53 -24.25
N GLN A 376 -7.02 10.64 -24.40
CA GLN A 376 -6.26 9.85 -25.40
C GLN A 376 -6.34 8.34 -25.09
N ILE A 377 -6.28 7.96 -23.83
CA ILE A 377 -6.44 6.56 -23.42
C ILE A 377 -7.84 6.04 -23.82
N LYS A 378 -8.88 6.83 -23.53
CA LYS A 378 -10.27 6.49 -23.89
C LYS A 378 -10.53 6.48 -25.40
N SER A 379 -9.75 7.22 -26.20
CA SER A 379 -9.95 7.31 -27.65
C SER A 379 -9.54 6.04 -28.41
N GLY A 380 -8.77 5.13 -27.79
CA GLY A 380 -8.21 3.95 -28.45
C GLY A 380 -6.77 4.10 -28.94
N GLU A 381 -6.21 5.32 -28.91
CA GLU A 381 -4.85 5.60 -29.36
C GLU A 381 -3.82 4.67 -28.67
N VAL A 382 -3.95 4.43 -27.38
CA VAL A 382 -3.03 3.59 -26.62
C VAL A 382 -3.13 2.12 -27.04
N ALA A 383 -4.33 1.58 -27.22
CA ALA A 383 -4.52 0.20 -27.69
C ALA A 383 -3.91 0.00 -29.08
N TRP A 384 -4.12 0.96 -29.97
CA TRP A 384 -3.57 0.92 -31.33
C TRP A 384 -2.04 0.95 -31.34
N LEU A 385 -1.42 1.84 -30.57
CA LEU A 385 0.04 1.94 -30.46
C LEU A 385 0.67 0.68 -29.86
N LEU A 386 0.06 0.15 -28.79
CA LEU A 386 0.54 -1.07 -28.13
C LEU A 386 0.45 -2.30 -29.05
N ASN A 387 -0.45 -2.30 -30.02
CA ASN A 387 -0.56 -3.30 -31.07
C ASN A 387 0.39 -3.07 -32.27
N GLY A 388 1.31 -2.10 -32.18
CA GLY A 388 2.30 -1.80 -33.22
C GLY A 388 1.76 -0.95 -34.36
N SER A 389 0.72 -0.15 -34.14
CA SER A 389 0.17 0.80 -35.11
C SER A 389 -0.36 0.15 -36.38
N THR A 390 -1.01 -1.01 -36.28
CA THR A 390 -1.52 -1.78 -37.42
C THR A 390 -2.78 -1.14 -38.00
N SER A 391 -2.84 -1.00 -39.30
CA SER A 391 -4.01 -0.46 -40.03
C SER A 391 -5.17 -1.44 -40.16
N ALA A 392 -4.90 -2.75 -40.15
CA ALA A 392 -5.88 -3.83 -40.09
C ALA A 392 -5.21 -5.15 -39.70
N PRO A 393 -5.87 -6.08 -39.00
CA PRO A 393 -5.30 -7.38 -38.73
C PRO A 393 -5.20 -8.16 -40.04
N THR A 394 -4.06 -8.76 -40.26
CA THR A 394 -3.96 -9.83 -41.26
C THR A 394 -4.69 -11.07 -40.74
N GLU A 395 -5.35 -11.81 -41.63
CA GLU A 395 -6.04 -13.07 -41.28
C GLU A 395 -5.12 -13.98 -40.44
N GLY A 396 -5.55 -14.36 -39.24
CA GLY A 396 -4.74 -15.18 -38.32
C GLY A 396 -3.83 -14.42 -37.37
N SER A 397 -3.71 -13.08 -37.43
CA SER A 397 -2.97 -12.30 -36.42
C SER A 397 -3.79 -12.14 -35.13
N THR A 398 -3.22 -12.58 -34.01
CA THR A 398 -3.79 -12.30 -32.67
C THR A 398 -3.13 -11.04 -32.11
N LEU A 399 -3.89 -9.97 -32.01
CA LEU A 399 -3.47 -8.78 -31.29
C LEU A 399 -3.56 -9.02 -29.78
N ALA A 400 -2.78 -8.26 -29.00
CA ALA A 400 -2.81 -8.38 -27.54
C ALA A 400 -3.80 -7.42 -26.89
N TRP A 401 -3.95 -6.21 -27.44
CA TRP A 401 -4.67 -5.11 -26.82
C TRP A 401 -5.98 -4.82 -27.55
N TYR A 402 -7.05 -4.67 -26.79
CA TYR A 402 -8.41 -4.45 -27.27
C TYR A 402 -9.02 -3.27 -26.51
N GLN A 403 -9.99 -2.59 -27.10
CA GLN A 403 -10.75 -1.55 -26.43
C GLN A 403 -12.08 -1.32 -27.17
N LYS A 404 -13.19 -1.42 -26.45
CA LYS A 404 -14.48 -0.99 -26.97
C LYS A 404 -14.52 0.52 -26.96
N LEU A 405 -14.73 1.16 -28.10
CA LEU A 405 -14.80 2.62 -28.22
C LEU A 405 -16.26 3.10 -28.32
N GLY A 406 -16.46 4.42 -28.16
CA GLY A 406 -17.76 5.08 -28.26
C GLY A 406 -18.46 5.28 -26.93
N GLU A 407 -19.76 5.59 -27.02
CA GLU A 407 -20.65 5.75 -25.86
C GLU A 407 -20.77 4.42 -25.11
N ASN A 408 -20.53 4.38 -23.82
CA ASN A 408 -20.39 3.15 -23.03
C ASN A 408 -19.19 2.25 -23.43
N GLY A 409 -18.14 2.85 -23.98
CA GLY A 409 -16.89 2.18 -24.26
C GLY A 409 -16.00 2.00 -23.02
N ASP A 410 -14.89 1.26 -23.21
CA ASP A 410 -13.92 1.01 -22.17
C ASP A 410 -13.13 2.30 -21.83
N ALA A 411 -12.83 2.50 -20.56
CA ALA A 411 -12.05 3.66 -20.11
C ALA A 411 -10.56 3.57 -20.51
N TYR A 412 -10.07 2.37 -20.81
CA TYR A 412 -8.68 2.05 -21.11
C TYR A 412 -8.56 0.74 -21.91
N PRO A 413 -7.40 0.46 -22.55
CA PRO A 413 -7.14 -0.81 -23.22
C PRO A 413 -7.24 -2.01 -22.28
N VAL A 414 -7.65 -3.15 -22.79
CA VAL A 414 -7.74 -4.44 -22.07
C VAL A 414 -7.04 -5.54 -22.86
N LEU A 415 -6.60 -6.59 -22.18
CA LEU A 415 -5.92 -7.74 -22.78
C LEU A 415 -6.85 -8.90 -23.12
N THR A 416 -8.07 -8.88 -22.60
CA THR A 416 -9.09 -9.89 -22.87
C THR A 416 -9.99 -9.47 -24.02
N SER A 417 -10.05 -10.29 -25.06
CA SER A 417 -10.81 -10.06 -26.27
C SER A 417 -12.13 -10.82 -26.26
N THR A 418 -13.20 -10.16 -26.64
CA THR A 418 -14.41 -10.81 -27.18
C THR A 418 -14.39 -10.90 -28.71
N GLY A 419 -13.24 -10.60 -29.34
CA GLY A 419 -13.05 -10.66 -30.80
C GLY A 419 -13.51 -9.43 -31.57
N GLU A 420 -14.32 -8.56 -30.96
CA GLU A 420 -14.98 -7.44 -31.65
C GLU A 420 -14.40 -6.05 -31.33
N ASN A 421 -13.40 -5.98 -30.47
CA ASN A 421 -12.90 -4.71 -29.90
C ASN A 421 -11.48 -4.36 -30.33
N THR A 422 -11.03 -4.83 -31.49
CA THR A 422 -9.74 -4.42 -32.06
C THR A 422 -9.80 -2.97 -32.51
N VAL A 423 -8.78 -2.18 -32.10
CA VAL A 423 -8.69 -0.76 -32.41
C VAL A 423 -7.85 -0.55 -33.67
N TYR A 424 -8.41 0.20 -34.58
CA TYR A 424 -7.79 0.60 -35.85
C TYR A 424 -7.69 2.10 -35.96
N GLU A 425 -6.75 2.57 -36.77
CA GLU A 425 -6.69 3.96 -37.20
C GLU A 425 -7.57 4.16 -38.42
N ALA A 426 -8.37 5.22 -38.43
CA ALA A 426 -9.17 5.66 -39.54
C ALA A 426 -8.65 6.96 -40.16
N TYR A 427 -8.88 7.10 -41.46
CA TYR A 427 -8.68 8.36 -42.17
C TYR A 427 -10.05 8.94 -42.48
N HIS A 428 -10.24 10.24 -42.20
CA HIS A 428 -11.41 10.97 -42.58
C HIS A 428 -10.97 12.23 -43.34
N HIS A 429 -11.36 12.37 -44.62
CA HIS A 429 -10.95 13.49 -45.48
C HIS A 429 -9.46 13.81 -45.54
N GLY A 430 -8.60 12.77 -45.46
CA GLY A 430 -7.15 12.91 -45.48
C GLY A 430 -6.51 13.27 -44.13
N GLU A 431 -7.30 13.41 -43.07
CA GLU A 431 -6.81 13.60 -41.71
C GLU A 431 -6.78 12.31 -40.91
N LYS A 432 -5.63 12.06 -40.23
CA LYS A 432 -5.34 10.88 -39.48
C LYS A 432 -5.58 11.15 -38.00
N ASP A 433 -6.84 11.23 -37.60
CA ASP A 433 -7.13 11.72 -36.23
C ASP A 433 -8.07 10.86 -35.38
N ARG A 434 -8.62 9.75 -35.92
CA ARG A 434 -9.62 8.98 -35.17
C ARG A 434 -9.36 7.49 -35.17
N PHE A 435 -9.52 6.91 -34.01
CA PHE A 435 -9.49 5.47 -33.79
C PHE A 435 -10.92 4.92 -33.72
N PHE A 436 -11.13 3.68 -34.14
CA PHE A 436 -12.41 3.00 -34.06
C PHE A 436 -12.20 1.51 -33.71
N SER A 437 -13.16 0.92 -33.02
CA SER A 437 -13.20 -0.53 -32.81
C SER A 437 -14.03 -1.22 -33.87
N ASN A 438 -13.87 -2.54 -34.03
CA ASN A 438 -14.52 -3.35 -35.08
C ASN A 438 -16.04 -3.15 -35.18
N THR A 439 -16.73 -2.87 -34.09
CA THR A 439 -18.19 -2.59 -34.09
C THR A 439 -18.55 -1.27 -34.77
N VAL A 440 -17.61 -0.33 -34.87
CA VAL A 440 -17.77 0.97 -35.51
C VAL A 440 -17.17 0.98 -36.93
N ALA A 441 -16.22 0.07 -37.25
CA ALA A 441 -15.55 -0.02 -38.50
C ALA A 441 -16.52 -0.13 -39.73
N ASN A 442 -17.54 -0.95 -39.59
CA ASN A 442 -18.54 -1.13 -40.65
C ASN A 442 -19.34 0.12 -40.95
N GLN A 443 -19.57 0.99 -39.96
CA GLN A 443 -20.26 2.27 -40.17
C GLN A 443 -19.34 3.31 -40.78
N HIS A 444 -18.08 3.36 -40.36
CA HIS A 444 -17.07 4.28 -40.91
C HIS A 444 -16.63 3.91 -42.34
N SER A 445 -16.44 2.62 -42.61
CA SER A 445 -16.05 2.18 -43.97
C SER A 445 -17.13 2.44 -45.01
N VAL A 446 -18.40 2.35 -44.63
CA VAL A 446 -19.53 2.67 -45.52
C VAL A 446 -19.62 4.19 -45.74
N ALA A 447 -19.44 5.01 -44.72
CA ALA A 447 -19.41 6.48 -44.85
C ALA A 447 -18.18 6.94 -45.66
N TYR A 448 -17.01 6.35 -45.43
CA TYR A 448 -15.76 6.64 -46.15
C TYR A 448 -15.86 6.31 -47.63
N ASN A 449 -16.42 5.16 -47.98
CA ASN A 449 -16.57 4.74 -49.35
C ASN A 449 -17.59 5.61 -50.09
N ALA A 450 -18.67 6.05 -49.44
CA ALA A 450 -19.67 6.96 -50.04
C ALA A 450 -19.09 8.36 -50.32
N GLU A 451 -18.24 8.86 -49.40
CA GLU A 451 -17.58 10.16 -49.59
C GLU A 451 -16.49 10.10 -50.67
N ALA A 452 -15.71 9.02 -50.72
CA ALA A 452 -14.72 8.79 -51.77
C ALA A 452 -15.34 8.62 -53.16
N GLU A 453 -16.51 7.96 -53.26
CA GLU A 453 -17.27 7.87 -54.52
C GLU A 453 -17.83 9.23 -54.95
N ASP A 454 -18.32 10.06 -54.00
CA ASP A 454 -18.82 11.38 -54.33
C ASP A 454 -17.69 12.34 -54.80
N GLU A 455 -16.49 12.25 -54.22
CA GLU A 455 -15.32 12.98 -54.70
C GLU A 455 -14.85 12.52 -56.08
N ALA A 456 -14.81 11.20 -56.33
CA ALA A 456 -14.45 10.63 -57.62
C ALA A 456 -15.45 10.98 -58.75
N ASN A 457 -16.73 11.23 -58.40
CA ASN A 457 -17.76 11.61 -59.32
C ASN A 457 -17.89 13.15 -59.51
N GLY A 458 -17.01 13.96 -58.88
CA GLY A 458 -17.01 15.40 -59.02
C GLY A 458 -18.07 16.13 -58.18
N ASN A 459 -18.65 15.46 -57.23
CA ASN A 459 -19.58 16.06 -56.26
C ASN A 459 -18.78 16.70 -55.11
N HIS A 460 -18.54 18.04 -55.21
CA HIS A 460 -17.71 18.79 -54.32
C HIS A 460 -18.36 19.11 -52.97
N ASP A 461 -19.63 18.77 -52.78
CA ASP A 461 -20.38 19.14 -51.57
C ASP A 461 -19.86 18.48 -50.29
N LEU A 462 -19.16 17.34 -50.42
CA LEU A 462 -18.54 16.63 -49.29
C LEU A 462 -17.03 16.93 -49.15
N SER A 463 -16.44 17.60 -50.15
CA SER A 463 -15.00 17.91 -50.13
C SER A 463 -14.66 19.31 -49.56
N TYR A 464 -15.63 20.09 -49.12
CA TYR A 464 -15.38 21.37 -48.51
C TYR A 464 -14.72 21.24 -47.15
N GLU A 465 -13.71 22.07 -46.94
CA GLU A 465 -13.03 22.24 -45.67
C GLU A 465 -13.33 23.62 -45.13
N ALA A 466 -13.72 23.67 -43.87
CA ALA A 466 -13.84 24.92 -43.14
C ALA A 466 -12.43 25.48 -42.88
N GLY A 467 -12.25 26.74 -43.22
CA GLY A 467 -11.12 27.50 -42.70
C GLY A 467 -11.26 27.73 -41.20
N LYS A 468 -10.41 28.56 -40.69
CA LYS A 468 -10.50 28.94 -39.28
C LYS A 468 -11.76 29.71 -38.98
N TYR A 469 -12.59 29.21 -38.08
CA TYR A 469 -13.71 29.99 -37.51
C TYR A 469 -13.18 31.11 -36.66
N THR A 470 -13.51 32.31 -36.98
CA THR A 470 -13.11 33.50 -36.23
C THR A 470 -14.33 34.06 -35.50
N TRP A 471 -14.37 33.82 -34.20
CA TRP A 471 -15.39 34.29 -33.30
C TRP A 471 -15.01 35.67 -32.75
N THR A 472 -15.99 36.57 -32.66
CA THR A 472 -15.80 37.92 -32.13
C THR A 472 -16.80 38.17 -31.03
N GLU A 473 -16.36 38.52 -29.86
CA GLU A 473 -17.15 38.84 -28.68
C GLU A 473 -17.29 40.36 -28.49
N SER A 474 -18.34 40.80 -27.82
CA SER A 474 -18.41 42.13 -27.25
C SER A 474 -17.47 42.26 -26.03
N GLU A 475 -16.94 43.46 -25.77
CA GLU A 475 -16.03 43.69 -24.63
C GLU A 475 -16.64 43.28 -23.27
N ASP A 476 -17.94 43.52 -23.11
CA ASP A 476 -18.69 43.20 -21.90
C ASP A 476 -19.28 41.79 -21.89
N LYS A 477 -19.10 41.02 -22.96
CA LYS A 477 -19.58 39.64 -23.14
C LYS A 477 -21.10 39.49 -22.94
N THR A 478 -21.87 40.55 -23.15
CA THR A 478 -23.34 40.55 -23.00
C THR A 478 -24.02 40.18 -24.31
N GLN A 479 -23.40 40.41 -25.45
CA GLN A 479 -23.95 40.12 -26.77
C GLN A 479 -23.63 38.72 -27.24
N VAL A 480 -24.49 38.14 -28.07
CA VAL A 480 -24.21 36.91 -28.80
C VAL A 480 -23.00 37.14 -29.71
N PRO A 481 -21.96 36.29 -29.63
CA PRO A 481 -20.78 36.46 -30.46
C PRO A 481 -21.11 36.33 -31.95
N SER A 482 -20.35 37.00 -32.81
CA SER A 482 -20.41 36.76 -34.24
C SER A 482 -19.30 35.84 -34.71
N VAL A 483 -19.50 35.16 -35.83
CA VAL A 483 -18.51 34.23 -36.39
C VAL A 483 -18.35 34.46 -37.88
N ALA A 484 -17.11 34.38 -38.35
CA ALA A 484 -16.76 34.38 -39.76
C ALA A 484 -15.90 33.15 -40.09
N VAL A 485 -16.16 32.51 -41.22
CA VAL A 485 -15.41 31.36 -41.70
C VAL A 485 -15.48 31.34 -43.24
N THR A 486 -14.37 30.88 -43.82
CA THR A 486 -14.29 30.61 -45.27
C THR A 486 -14.16 29.12 -45.46
N TYR A 487 -15.02 28.53 -46.25
CA TYR A 487 -14.98 27.16 -46.65
C TYR A 487 -14.23 27.01 -47.96
N THR A 488 -13.33 26.04 -48.09
CA THR A 488 -12.55 25.77 -49.29
C THR A 488 -12.74 24.32 -49.73
N CYS A 489 -13.11 24.11 -50.94
CA CYS A 489 -13.14 22.75 -51.50
C CYS A 489 -11.71 22.24 -51.70
N LYS A 490 -11.34 21.11 -51.09
CA LYS A 490 -10.02 20.48 -51.24
C LYS A 490 -9.68 20.03 -52.65
N VAL A 491 -10.70 19.73 -53.48
CA VAL A 491 -10.51 19.22 -54.84
C VAL A 491 -10.26 20.35 -55.82
N CYS A 492 -10.99 21.45 -55.75
CA CYS A 492 -10.89 22.52 -56.74
C CYS A 492 -10.48 23.88 -56.22
N GLY A 493 -10.31 24.04 -54.92
CA GLY A 493 -9.90 25.29 -54.32
C GLY A 493 -11.00 26.39 -54.28
N LYS A 494 -12.25 26.07 -54.66
CA LYS A 494 -13.36 27.02 -54.57
C LYS A 494 -13.58 27.42 -53.13
N THR A 495 -13.77 28.75 -52.90
CA THR A 495 -14.03 29.29 -51.57
C THR A 495 -15.44 29.82 -51.45
N GLU A 496 -16.07 29.65 -50.29
CA GLU A 496 -17.33 30.23 -49.91
C GLU A 496 -17.25 30.84 -48.50
N THR A 497 -17.84 32.07 -48.36
CA THR A 497 -17.85 32.74 -47.05
C THR A 497 -19.32 33.11 -46.75
N PRO A 498 -20.11 32.18 -46.23
CA PRO A 498 -21.53 32.41 -45.96
C PRO A 498 -21.73 33.32 -44.75
N GLN A 499 -22.92 33.92 -44.72
CA GLN A 499 -23.38 34.59 -43.48
C GLN A 499 -23.76 33.50 -42.47
N MET A 500 -23.05 33.48 -41.37
CA MET A 500 -23.22 32.50 -40.32
C MET A 500 -24.31 32.96 -39.34
N THR A 501 -25.19 32.04 -38.97
CA THR A 501 -26.14 32.25 -37.88
C THR A 501 -25.59 31.62 -36.61
N VAL A 502 -25.57 32.40 -35.52
CA VAL A 502 -25.12 31.89 -34.21
C VAL A 502 -26.36 31.67 -33.35
N GLU A 503 -26.46 30.49 -32.80
CA GLU A 503 -27.52 30.11 -31.87
C GLU A 503 -26.91 29.52 -30.58
N HIS A 504 -27.71 29.46 -29.52
CA HIS A 504 -27.30 28.75 -28.32
C HIS A 504 -27.15 27.27 -28.67
N ASP A 505 -26.06 26.65 -28.19
CA ASP A 505 -25.85 25.21 -28.34
C ASP A 505 -26.72 24.47 -27.32
N ALA A 506 -27.89 23.98 -27.77
CA ALA A 506 -28.86 23.29 -26.92
C ALA A 506 -28.38 21.93 -26.36
N GLU A 507 -27.22 21.45 -26.79
CA GLU A 507 -26.59 20.26 -26.21
C GLU A 507 -25.83 20.57 -24.94
N HIS A 508 -25.60 21.87 -24.67
CA HIS A 508 -24.88 22.35 -23.49
C HIS A 508 -25.67 23.45 -22.79
N ASP A 509 -25.96 23.26 -21.51
CA ASP A 509 -26.52 24.32 -20.69
C ASP A 509 -25.46 25.37 -20.38
N ASN A 510 -25.85 26.65 -20.35
CA ASN A 510 -24.95 27.71 -19.92
C ASN A 510 -24.52 27.48 -18.47
N VAL A 511 -23.27 27.67 -18.23
CA VAL A 511 -22.67 27.57 -16.91
C VAL A 511 -22.39 28.96 -16.39
N GLU A 512 -22.95 29.29 -15.26
CA GLU A 512 -22.62 30.54 -14.57
C GLU A 512 -21.21 30.50 -14.01
N ALA A 513 -20.53 31.64 -14.04
CA ALA A 513 -19.21 31.74 -13.44
C ALA A 513 -19.30 31.49 -11.93
N THR A 514 -18.42 30.63 -11.44
CA THR A 514 -18.27 30.39 -10.01
C THR A 514 -17.13 31.26 -9.45
N CYS A 515 -16.78 31.02 -8.23
CA CYS A 515 -15.65 31.73 -7.61
C CYS A 515 -14.29 31.43 -8.27
N THR A 516 -14.10 30.21 -8.72
CA THR A 516 -12.81 29.70 -9.23
C THR A 516 -12.86 29.29 -10.68
N GLU A 517 -14.05 29.00 -11.15
CA GLU A 517 -14.23 28.52 -12.50
C GLU A 517 -14.93 29.59 -13.32
N ASP A 518 -14.43 29.74 -14.48
CA ASP A 518 -15.05 30.58 -15.46
C ASP A 518 -16.41 30.01 -15.82
N GLY A 519 -17.39 30.89 -15.97
CA GLY A 519 -18.66 30.54 -16.55
C GLY A 519 -18.55 30.39 -18.05
N HIS A 520 -19.45 29.66 -18.62
CA HIS A 520 -19.47 29.41 -20.06
C HIS A 520 -20.87 29.60 -20.65
N LYS A 521 -20.92 30.32 -21.73
CA LYS A 521 -22.08 30.34 -22.63
C LYS A 521 -21.71 29.60 -23.90
N TYR A 522 -22.53 28.67 -24.27
CA TYR A 522 -22.27 27.79 -25.41
C TYR A 522 -23.05 28.24 -26.62
N TYR A 523 -22.31 28.43 -27.69
CA TYR A 523 -22.85 28.86 -28.95
C TYR A 523 -22.43 27.89 -30.03
N LYS A 524 -23.29 27.71 -31.01
CA LYS A 524 -22.95 26.96 -32.22
C LYS A 524 -23.38 27.73 -33.45
N THR A 525 -22.70 27.41 -34.49
CA THR A 525 -23.06 27.80 -35.84
C THR A 525 -23.05 26.58 -36.73
N SER A 526 -23.90 26.56 -37.71
CA SER A 526 -23.90 25.49 -38.70
C SER A 526 -24.14 26.06 -40.10
N TYR A 527 -23.54 25.38 -41.06
CA TYR A 527 -23.77 25.67 -42.45
C TYR A 527 -23.92 24.37 -43.25
N VAL A 528 -24.88 24.37 -44.17
CA VAL A 528 -25.24 23.18 -44.98
C VAL A 528 -24.96 23.46 -46.45
N PHE A 529 -24.05 22.68 -47.05
CA PHE A 529 -23.80 22.69 -48.48
C PHE A 529 -24.73 21.71 -49.18
N ASN A 530 -25.64 22.24 -50.01
CA ASN A 530 -26.54 21.45 -50.84
C ASN A 530 -27.30 20.30 -50.15
N ALA A 531 -27.62 20.46 -48.87
CA ALA A 531 -28.30 19.49 -48.02
C ALA A 531 -27.48 18.16 -47.78
N LYS A 532 -26.22 18.11 -48.17
CA LYS A 532 -25.36 16.90 -48.05
C LYS A 532 -24.27 17.03 -46.99
N ALA A 533 -23.49 18.12 -47.03
CA ALA A 533 -22.46 18.36 -46.06
C ALA A 533 -22.89 19.41 -45.05
N ILE A 534 -22.83 19.04 -43.76
CA ILE A 534 -23.16 19.93 -42.66
C ILE A 534 -21.86 20.23 -41.94
N PHE A 535 -21.51 21.53 -41.92
CA PHE A 535 -20.36 21.97 -41.12
C PHE A 535 -20.89 22.73 -39.91
N SER A 536 -20.45 22.35 -38.76
CA SER A 536 -20.80 23.00 -37.52
C SER A 536 -19.53 23.37 -36.75
N ASN A 537 -19.62 24.44 -36.02
CA ASN A 537 -18.55 24.84 -35.10
C ASN A 537 -19.20 25.34 -33.82
N ALA A 538 -18.67 24.90 -32.72
CA ALA A 538 -19.09 25.33 -31.41
C ALA A 538 -18.10 26.36 -30.85
N TYR A 539 -18.63 27.25 -30.04
CA TYR A 539 -17.86 28.29 -29.39
C TYR A 539 -18.28 28.41 -27.93
N THR A 540 -17.31 28.44 -27.09
CA THR A 540 -17.52 28.66 -25.66
C THR A 540 -17.07 30.08 -25.32
N GLN A 541 -18.01 30.93 -24.95
CA GLN A 541 -17.70 32.23 -24.38
C GLN A 541 -17.43 32.10 -22.90
N THR A 542 -16.20 32.36 -22.52
CA THR A 542 -15.79 32.28 -21.14
C THR A 542 -16.10 33.57 -20.38
N LEU A 543 -16.84 33.43 -19.29
CA LEU A 543 -17.08 34.49 -18.33
C LEU A 543 -16.06 34.31 -17.19
N PRO A 544 -15.27 35.34 -16.87
CA PRO A 544 -14.23 35.16 -15.88
C PRO A 544 -14.78 34.76 -14.52
N ALA A 545 -14.08 33.92 -13.83
CA ALA A 545 -14.38 33.54 -12.46
C ALA A 545 -14.57 34.75 -11.54
N LEU A 546 -15.54 34.64 -10.67
CA LEU A 546 -15.98 35.75 -9.81
C LEU A 546 -14.99 36.06 -8.67
N GLY A 547 -14.03 35.19 -8.44
CA GLY A 547 -13.18 35.20 -7.26
C GLY A 547 -13.93 34.85 -5.98
N HIS A 548 -13.21 34.58 -4.93
CA HIS A 548 -13.83 34.26 -3.63
C HIS A 548 -14.14 35.53 -2.85
N ASN A 549 -15.28 35.53 -2.17
CA ASN A 549 -15.65 36.55 -1.19
C ASN A 549 -15.63 35.90 0.19
N MET A 550 -14.48 35.98 0.87
CA MET A 550 -14.23 35.24 2.09
C MET A 550 -15.01 35.82 3.29
N SER A 551 -15.49 34.92 4.15
CA SER A 551 -16.06 35.28 5.46
C SER A 551 -15.06 36.00 6.34
N GLU A 552 -15.50 36.90 7.20
CA GLU A 552 -14.67 37.50 8.23
C GLU A 552 -14.41 36.51 9.38
N ASP A 553 -15.37 35.63 9.68
CA ASP A 553 -15.31 34.69 10.79
C ASP A 553 -14.52 33.43 10.45
N VAL A 554 -13.65 33.00 11.40
CA VAL A 554 -12.96 31.72 11.39
C VAL A 554 -13.79 30.68 12.09
N THR A 555 -14.11 29.59 11.42
CA THR A 555 -14.87 28.46 11.98
C THR A 555 -14.01 27.19 11.99
N PHE A 556 -14.33 26.24 12.85
CA PHE A 556 -13.63 24.95 12.87
C PHE A 556 -14.42 23.92 12.06
N ASN A 557 -13.75 23.24 11.16
CA ASN A 557 -14.32 22.15 10.36
C ASN A 557 -13.96 20.81 11.01
N ASP A 558 -14.92 20.19 11.69
CA ASP A 558 -14.73 18.94 12.41
C ASP A 558 -14.35 17.76 11.45
N SER A 559 -14.87 17.76 10.24
CA SER A 559 -14.61 16.66 9.29
C SER A 559 -13.20 16.70 8.68
N LYS A 560 -12.59 17.90 8.67
CA LYS A 560 -11.24 18.12 8.13
C LYS A 560 -10.21 18.40 9.21
N SER A 561 -10.65 18.53 10.46
CA SER A 561 -9.79 18.86 11.61
C SER A 561 -8.95 20.12 11.40
N ILE A 562 -9.53 21.18 10.84
CA ILE A 562 -8.85 22.44 10.54
C ILE A 562 -9.77 23.65 10.71
N TYR A 563 -9.19 24.81 11.05
CA TYR A 563 -9.94 26.06 11.03
C TYR A 563 -10.04 26.59 9.61
N GLN A 564 -11.15 27.22 9.28
CA GLN A 564 -11.38 27.71 7.94
C GLN A 564 -12.19 29.02 7.90
N LYS A 565 -12.02 29.76 6.81
CA LYS A 565 -12.95 30.80 6.35
C LYS A 565 -13.53 30.33 5.03
N GLY A 566 -14.82 30.32 4.91
CA GLY A 566 -15.50 29.93 3.67
C GLY A 566 -15.82 31.12 2.80
N CYS A 567 -15.95 30.88 1.51
CA CYS A 567 -16.52 31.83 0.60
C CYS A 567 -18.01 32.08 0.94
N THR A 568 -18.45 33.32 0.92
CA THR A 568 -19.83 33.70 1.26
C THR A 568 -20.78 33.66 0.04
N ARG A 569 -20.24 33.34 -1.16
CA ARG A 569 -21.08 33.19 -2.35
C ARG A 569 -21.82 31.86 -2.31
N ALA A 570 -23.08 31.89 -2.78
CA ALA A 570 -23.84 30.66 -2.93
C ALA A 570 -23.09 29.64 -3.81
N ASP A 571 -23.19 28.37 -3.49
CA ASP A 571 -22.61 27.25 -4.23
C ASP A 571 -21.07 27.29 -4.37
N CYS A 572 -20.38 27.98 -3.46
CA CYS A 572 -18.93 28.00 -3.40
C CYS A 572 -18.42 27.34 -2.12
N ASP A 573 -17.77 26.21 -2.29
CA ASP A 573 -17.20 25.45 -1.18
C ASP A 573 -15.73 25.80 -0.92
N TYR A 574 -15.23 26.89 -1.49
CA TYR A 574 -13.85 27.30 -1.28
C TYR A 574 -13.63 27.78 0.15
N HIS A 575 -12.54 27.35 0.70
CA HIS A 575 -12.11 27.71 2.04
C HIS A 575 -10.64 28.07 2.07
N ASP A 576 -10.32 29.14 2.78
CA ASP A 576 -8.97 29.34 3.30
C ASP A 576 -8.85 28.61 4.64
N TYR A 577 -7.73 27.98 4.86
CA TYR A 577 -7.54 27.14 6.02
C TYR A 577 -6.47 27.72 6.95
N TYR A 578 -6.66 27.48 8.24
CA TYR A 578 -5.82 28.05 9.29
C TYR A 578 -5.51 27.00 10.38
N ALA A 579 -4.30 27.04 10.87
CA ALA A 579 -3.87 26.19 11.97
C ALA A 579 -4.35 26.70 13.33
N THR A 580 -4.80 27.94 13.44
CA THR A 580 -5.21 28.59 14.68
C THR A 580 -6.62 29.18 14.60
N SER A 581 -7.32 29.24 15.74
CA SER A 581 -8.70 29.71 15.82
C SER A 581 -8.89 31.22 15.56
N ASP A 582 -7.80 31.99 15.63
CA ASP A 582 -7.80 33.41 15.30
C ASP A 582 -7.49 33.71 13.84
N GLY A 583 -7.19 32.66 13.05
CA GLY A 583 -6.82 32.79 11.66
C GLY A 583 -5.45 33.41 11.40
N SER A 584 -4.59 33.47 12.42
CA SER A 584 -3.26 34.11 12.30
C SER A 584 -2.23 33.25 11.54
N ILE A 585 -2.42 31.95 11.46
CA ILE A 585 -1.52 30.99 10.82
C ILE A 585 -2.24 30.29 9.67
N GLU A 586 -1.89 30.69 8.46
CA GLU A 586 -2.41 30.06 7.23
C GLU A 586 -1.92 28.62 7.09
N ALA A 587 -2.82 27.73 6.67
CA ALA A 587 -2.54 26.36 6.34
C ALA A 587 -2.95 26.07 4.89
N LYS A 588 -2.02 25.55 4.09
CA LYS A 588 -2.27 25.20 2.69
C LYS A 588 -2.76 23.78 2.57
N PRO A 589 -3.89 23.54 1.93
CA PRO A 589 -4.39 22.19 1.69
C PRO A 589 -3.55 21.48 0.62
N ASN A 590 -3.56 20.14 0.66
CA ASN A 590 -3.25 19.32 -0.51
C ASN A 590 -4.43 19.34 -1.50
N ASP A 591 -4.28 18.67 -2.65
CA ASP A 591 -5.25 18.75 -3.76
C ASP A 591 -6.68 18.36 -3.40
N ASP A 592 -6.89 17.46 -2.44
CA ASP A 592 -8.21 17.00 -1.99
C ASP A 592 -8.63 17.61 -0.63
N ALA A 593 -7.86 18.53 -0.11
CA ALA A 593 -8.04 19.14 1.22
C ALA A 593 -8.23 18.12 2.36
N SER A 594 -7.57 16.98 2.25
CA SER A 594 -7.49 15.94 3.29
C SER A 594 -6.29 16.12 4.21
N ALA A 595 -5.32 16.95 3.83
CA ALA A 595 -4.14 17.28 4.61
C ALA A 595 -3.77 18.76 4.43
N PHE A 596 -3.21 19.34 5.48
CA PHE A 596 -2.89 20.77 5.53
C PHE A 596 -1.44 21.01 5.89
N THR A 597 -0.83 22.00 5.27
CA THR A 597 0.57 22.35 5.47
C THR A 597 0.74 23.82 5.85
N VAL A 598 1.48 24.06 6.91
CA VAL A 598 1.91 25.37 7.37
C VAL A 598 3.37 25.57 6.97
N GLU A 599 3.72 26.69 6.36
CA GLU A 599 5.09 26.95 5.89
C GLU A 599 6.10 27.11 7.05
N ALA A 600 5.70 27.86 8.06
CA ALA A 600 6.52 28.05 9.26
C ALA A 600 5.64 28.22 10.50
N PHE A 601 6.05 27.62 11.59
CA PHE A 601 5.40 27.73 12.89
C PHE A 601 6.43 27.91 14.01
N THR A 602 6.13 28.77 14.96
CA THR A 602 6.95 28.91 16.17
C THR A 602 6.14 28.51 17.40
N LEU A 603 6.64 27.54 18.14
CA LEU A 603 6.06 27.09 19.37
C LEU A 603 7.02 27.29 20.54
N ASN A 604 6.57 27.91 21.59
CA ASN A 604 7.34 28.10 22.82
C ASN A 604 6.80 27.17 23.90
N ASP A 605 7.67 26.57 24.67
CA ASP A 605 7.31 25.58 25.71
C ASP A 605 6.54 26.15 26.91
N ALA A 606 6.46 27.47 27.03
CA ALA A 606 5.64 28.16 28.01
C ALA A 606 4.27 28.62 27.46
N THR A 607 4.02 28.38 26.16
CA THR A 607 2.79 28.82 25.52
C THR A 607 1.77 27.68 25.48
N VAL A 608 0.55 28.01 25.86
CA VAL A 608 -0.59 27.08 25.75
C VAL A 608 -0.84 26.79 24.28
N TYR A 609 -0.99 25.52 23.94
CA TYR A 609 -1.41 25.09 22.62
C TYR A 609 -2.82 24.49 22.71
N ASN A 610 -3.77 25.17 22.09
CA ASN A 610 -5.20 24.82 22.16
C ASN A 610 -5.84 24.63 20.78
N SER A 611 -5.03 24.61 19.71
CA SER A 611 -5.54 24.37 18.38
C SER A 611 -6.17 22.99 18.26
N LYS A 612 -7.37 22.93 17.70
CA LYS A 612 -8.05 21.68 17.31
C LYS A 612 -7.63 21.19 15.93
N ALA A 613 -6.81 21.97 15.21
CA ALA A 613 -6.41 21.66 13.85
C ALA A 613 -5.30 20.60 13.79
N GLU A 614 -5.36 19.80 12.73
CA GLU A 614 -4.32 18.84 12.37
C GLU A 614 -3.64 19.29 11.05
N PHE A 615 -2.32 19.41 11.06
CA PHE A 615 -1.57 19.95 9.94
C PHE A 615 -0.10 19.53 9.98
N THR A 616 0.59 19.68 8.86
CA THR A 616 2.04 19.49 8.77
C THR A 616 2.75 20.84 8.72
N VAL A 617 3.83 21.01 9.44
CA VAL A 617 4.66 22.21 9.43
C VAL A 617 5.95 21.95 8.68
N LYS A 618 6.25 22.72 7.64
CA LYS A 618 7.51 22.59 6.87
C LYS A 618 8.72 23.02 7.67
N LYS A 619 8.59 24.11 8.44
CA LYS A 619 9.67 24.65 9.29
C LYS A 619 9.09 24.98 10.68
N LEU A 620 9.34 24.11 11.63
CA LEU A 620 8.97 24.32 13.03
C LEU A 620 10.18 24.86 13.80
N THR A 621 9.98 25.99 14.48
CA THR A 621 10.89 26.50 15.51
C THR A 621 10.31 26.20 16.88
N TYR A 622 10.97 25.35 17.64
CA TYR A 622 10.53 25.00 18.98
C TYR A 622 11.50 25.54 20.02
N ASN A 623 11.06 26.49 20.79
CA ASN A 623 11.84 27.12 21.86
C ASN A 623 11.53 26.45 23.20
N ARG A 624 12.55 25.92 23.85
CA ARG A 624 12.43 25.24 25.14
C ARG A 624 13.51 25.69 26.11
N THR A 625 13.12 25.93 27.37
CA THR A 625 14.04 26.34 28.42
C THR A 625 14.63 25.15 29.14
N PHE A 626 15.96 25.08 29.19
CA PHE A 626 16.70 24.10 29.95
C PHE A 626 17.40 24.78 31.14
N LYS A 627 17.29 24.18 32.33
CA LYS A 627 17.90 24.68 33.56
C LYS A 627 19.04 23.80 34.05
N HIS A 628 19.06 22.55 33.64
CA HIS A 628 20.03 21.51 34.05
C HIS A 628 20.13 20.45 32.95
N ASP A 629 21.04 19.51 33.09
CA ASP A 629 21.24 18.35 32.21
C ASP A 629 20.37 17.13 32.55
N GLY A 630 19.54 17.24 33.60
CA GLY A 630 18.58 16.18 33.95
C GLY A 630 17.41 16.07 32.96
N TRP A 631 16.77 14.92 32.99
CA TRP A 631 15.60 14.66 32.17
C TRP A 631 14.46 15.65 32.42
N GLN A 632 13.79 16.05 31.36
CA GLN A 632 12.62 16.92 31.40
C GLN A 632 11.46 16.22 30.63
N ALA A 633 10.26 16.34 31.19
CA ALA A 633 9.04 15.86 30.58
C ALA A 633 8.72 16.59 29.27
N VAL A 634 8.39 15.88 28.21
CA VAL A 634 7.95 16.43 26.93
C VAL A 634 6.60 15.82 26.57
N TYR A 635 5.68 16.69 26.21
CA TYR A 635 4.39 16.32 25.66
C TYR A 635 3.97 17.42 24.67
N VAL A 636 4.30 17.22 23.41
CA VAL A 636 4.16 18.24 22.38
C VAL A 636 3.07 17.85 21.36
N PRO A 637 2.40 18.83 20.75
CA PRO A 637 1.34 18.57 19.79
C PRO A 637 1.86 18.18 18.39
N PHE A 638 3.14 17.95 18.24
CA PHE A 638 3.78 17.60 16.97
C PHE A 638 4.62 16.33 17.08
N GLU A 639 4.85 15.67 15.97
CA GLU A 639 5.74 14.52 15.90
C GLU A 639 7.19 14.94 16.11
N LEU A 640 7.86 14.31 17.08
CA LEU A 640 9.24 14.61 17.43
C LEU A 640 10.19 13.75 16.59
N LYS A 641 10.78 14.33 15.57
CA LYS A 641 11.74 13.68 14.67
C LYS A 641 13.13 13.67 15.31
N CYS A 642 13.54 12.54 15.84
CA CYS A 642 14.79 12.44 16.60
C CYS A 642 16.04 12.60 15.72
N ASP A 643 15.94 12.38 14.40
CA ASP A 643 17.01 12.66 13.44
C ASP A 643 17.29 14.16 13.22
N GLN A 644 16.37 15.03 13.64
CA GLN A 644 16.49 16.48 13.53
C GLN A 644 16.87 17.15 14.86
N ILE A 645 17.06 16.35 15.92
CA ILE A 645 17.51 16.85 17.21
C ILE A 645 19.04 16.88 17.23
N PRO A 646 19.65 18.02 17.62
CA PRO A 646 21.11 18.15 17.67
C PRO A 646 21.75 17.12 18.59
N ALA A 647 23.01 16.78 18.32
CA ALA A 647 23.73 15.70 19.02
C ALA A 647 24.06 15.98 20.50
N ASP A 648 23.94 17.25 20.94
CA ASP A 648 24.07 17.68 22.32
C ASP A 648 22.83 17.41 23.18
N TYR A 649 21.75 16.94 22.56
CA TYR A 649 20.53 16.47 23.24
C TYR A 649 20.46 14.96 23.26
N GLU A 650 19.64 14.48 24.17
CA GLU A 650 19.21 13.08 24.23
C GLU A 650 17.71 13.03 24.45
N VAL A 651 17.04 12.16 23.72
CA VAL A 651 15.60 11.89 23.86
C VAL A 651 15.39 10.45 24.29
N ALA A 652 14.45 10.22 25.17
CA ALA A 652 14.09 8.88 25.62
C ALA A 652 12.58 8.67 25.62
N THR A 653 12.15 7.48 25.27
CA THR A 653 10.79 7.00 25.46
C THR A 653 10.65 6.31 26.79
N ILE A 654 9.46 6.35 27.34
CA ILE A 654 9.07 5.62 28.52
C ILE A 654 9.03 4.13 28.17
N ASN A 655 9.72 3.30 28.95
CA ASN A 655 9.76 1.86 28.72
C ASN A 655 8.84 1.13 29.70
N ASN A 656 9.12 1.22 30.99
CA ASN A 656 8.36 0.53 32.02
C ASN A 656 8.66 1.11 33.40
N PHE A 657 7.92 0.67 34.42
CA PHE A 657 8.31 0.83 35.82
C PHE A 657 8.92 -0.47 36.31
N HIS A 658 10.07 -0.37 36.98
CA HIS A 658 10.70 -1.49 37.67
C HIS A 658 10.59 -1.28 39.16
N GLU A 659 10.04 -2.27 39.87
CA GLU A 659 9.84 -2.26 41.32
C GLU A 659 10.80 -3.23 41.96
N PHE A 660 11.52 -2.75 42.98
CA PHE A 660 12.47 -3.52 43.77
C PHE A 660 11.95 -3.66 45.19
N GLU A 661 11.76 -4.89 45.65
CA GLU A 661 11.42 -5.16 47.03
C GLU A 661 12.63 -4.88 47.94
N GLN A 662 12.39 -4.06 48.96
CA GLN A 662 13.39 -3.75 49.96
C GLN A 662 13.38 -4.79 51.11
N LYS A 663 14.43 -4.83 51.92
CA LYS A 663 14.55 -5.77 53.04
C LYS A 663 13.43 -5.64 54.10
N ASP A 664 12.77 -4.51 54.14
CA ASP A 664 11.63 -4.22 55.03
C ASP A 664 10.26 -4.55 54.40
N GLY A 665 10.24 -5.12 53.20
CA GLY A 665 9.02 -5.44 52.47
C GLY A 665 8.41 -4.25 51.71
N SER A 666 9.02 -3.08 51.74
CA SER A 666 8.61 -1.94 50.93
C SER A 666 9.15 -2.07 49.51
N PHE A 667 8.55 -1.35 48.55
CA PHE A 667 9.01 -1.35 47.16
C PHE A 667 9.57 0.01 46.78
N ASN A 668 10.81 0.04 46.30
CA ASN A 668 11.34 1.17 45.54
C ASN A 668 11.00 1.03 44.06
N THR A 669 10.71 2.16 43.45
CA THR A 669 10.32 2.20 42.04
C THR A 669 11.28 3.07 41.25
N VAL A 670 11.64 2.62 40.07
CA VAL A 670 12.34 3.40 39.05
C VAL A 670 11.52 3.45 37.78
N LEU A 671 11.53 4.57 37.12
CA LEU A 671 11.02 4.69 35.77
C LEU A 671 12.14 4.32 34.78
N GLU A 672 12.00 3.23 34.10
CA GLU A 672 12.92 2.84 33.01
C GLU A 672 12.59 3.60 31.73
N VAL A 673 13.60 4.25 31.18
CA VAL A 673 13.50 4.99 29.93
C VAL A 673 14.53 4.48 28.93
N LYS A 674 14.14 4.46 27.66
CA LYS A 674 15.02 3.98 26.59
C LYS A 674 15.42 5.14 25.69
N PRO A 675 16.72 5.44 25.59
CA PRO A 675 17.19 6.41 24.61
C PRO A 675 16.77 6.05 23.20
N VAL A 676 16.33 7.04 22.47
CA VAL A 676 15.78 6.86 21.12
C VAL A 676 16.91 7.06 20.11
N LYS A 677 17.02 6.12 19.16
CA LYS A 677 17.94 6.28 18.02
C LYS A 677 17.46 7.40 17.09
N ASN A 678 18.39 8.08 16.45
CA ASN A 678 18.10 9.20 15.55
C ASN A 678 17.14 8.86 14.39
N SER A 679 16.93 7.59 14.04
CA SER A 679 16.01 7.17 12.99
C SER A 679 14.54 7.07 13.42
N ILE A 680 14.21 7.40 14.67
CA ILE A 680 12.85 7.24 15.20
C ILE A 680 12.13 8.58 15.22
N THR A 681 10.84 8.55 14.88
CA THR A 681 9.90 9.64 15.07
C THR A 681 8.95 9.27 16.21
N ILE A 682 8.87 10.11 17.25
CA ILE A 682 7.89 9.95 18.31
C ILE A 682 6.60 10.66 17.90
N PRO A 683 5.46 9.97 17.89
CA PRO A 683 4.19 10.58 17.50
C PRO A 683 3.80 11.78 18.37
N ALA A 684 3.04 12.70 17.80
CA ALA A 684 2.45 13.81 18.54
C ALA A 684 1.65 13.33 19.76
N LEU A 685 1.63 14.12 20.82
CA LEU A 685 0.89 13.83 22.05
C LEU A 685 1.33 12.51 22.71
N THR A 686 2.61 12.21 22.61
CA THR A 686 3.22 11.04 23.26
C THR A 686 4.15 11.52 24.36
N PRO A 687 3.92 11.12 25.61
CA PRO A 687 4.85 11.41 26.71
C PRO A 687 6.24 10.84 26.45
N CYS A 688 7.23 11.69 26.45
CA CYS A 688 8.63 11.32 26.31
C CYS A 688 9.52 12.25 27.15
N LEU A 689 10.81 12.07 27.07
CA LEU A 689 11.79 12.86 27.84
C LEU A 689 12.84 13.43 26.91
N ILE A 690 13.36 14.60 27.28
CA ILE A 690 14.51 15.21 26.63
C ILE A 690 15.47 15.75 27.68
N ARG A 691 16.77 15.71 27.42
CA ARG A 691 17.78 16.39 28.22
C ARG A 691 18.90 16.96 27.34
N LEU A 692 19.63 17.90 27.88
CA LEU A 692 20.97 18.28 27.41
C LEU A 692 22.00 17.28 27.96
N LYS A 693 23.01 16.95 27.19
CA LYS A 693 24.12 16.08 27.64
C LYS A 693 25.09 16.81 28.56
N GLN A 694 25.03 18.14 28.57
CA GLN A 694 25.81 19.00 29.47
C GLN A 694 24.90 20.08 30.05
N ALA A 695 25.02 20.32 31.35
CA ALA A 695 24.26 21.36 32.02
C ALA A 695 24.58 22.75 31.44
N PRO A 696 23.58 23.60 31.19
CA PRO A 696 23.82 25.00 30.82
C PRO A 696 24.32 25.77 32.07
N GLU A 697 25.16 26.75 31.86
CA GLU A 697 25.68 27.61 32.97
C GLU A 697 24.56 28.38 33.67
N THR A 698 23.52 28.75 32.96
CA THR A 698 22.32 29.42 33.44
C THR A 698 21.09 28.87 32.74
N ALA A 699 19.89 29.09 33.32
CA ALA A 699 18.65 28.74 32.61
C ALA A 699 18.62 29.44 31.23
N GLU A 700 18.58 28.67 30.17
CA GLU A 700 18.68 29.15 28.79
C GLU A 700 17.59 28.60 27.93
N ALA A 701 16.92 29.47 27.17
CA ALA A 701 16.02 29.06 26.11
C ALA A 701 16.82 28.56 24.89
N LYS A 702 16.67 27.30 24.55
CA LYS A 702 17.27 26.67 23.37
C LYS A 702 16.22 26.54 22.27
N THR A 703 16.67 26.70 21.05
CA THR A 703 15.84 26.56 19.86
C THR A 703 16.16 25.25 19.16
N LEU A 704 15.12 24.42 19.03
CA LEU A 704 15.15 23.23 18.17
C LEU A 704 14.43 23.54 16.85
N GLN A 705 15.00 23.07 15.76
CA GLN A 705 14.46 23.26 14.42
C GLN A 705 14.02 21.90 13.87
N PHE A 706 12.79 21.83 13.39
CA PHE A 706 12.24 20.64 12.78
C PHE A 706 11.67 20.97 11.40
N THR A 707 11.71 20.00 10.52
CA THR A 707 11.13 20.12 9.17
C THR A 707 10.13 19.01 8.90
N ASN A 708 9.06 19.38 8.20
CA ASN A 708 8.01 18.45 7.77
C ASN A 708 7.45 17.61 8.93
N VAL A 709 7.03 18.25 10.01
CA VAL A 709 6.46 17.60 11.20
C VAL A 709 4.95 17.76 11.23
N SER A 710 4.25 16.68 11.60
CA SER A 710 2.79 16.67 11.72
C SER A 710 2.37 17.15 13.13
N PHE A 711 1.39 18.04 13.16
CA PHE A 711 0.71 18.53 14.36
C PHE A 711 -0.63 17.82 14.54
N ALA A 712 -0.89 17.38 15.75
CA ALA A 712 -2.16 16.82 16.15
C ALA A 712 -3.03 17.89 16.83
N ALA A 713 -4.34 17.71 16.78
CA ALA A 713 -5.30 18.47 17.55
C ALA A 713 -4.94 18.44 19.05
N ALA A 714 -5.07 19.59 19.71
CA ALA A 714 -4.77 19.70 21.13
C ALA A 714 -5.63 18.72 21.95
N ALA A 715 -4.99 17.86 22.67
CA ALA A 715 -5.63 16.92 23.58
C ALA A 715 -4.73 16.58 24.76
N ASP A 716 -5.32 16.51 25.92
CA ASP A 716 -4.68 15.93 27.10
C ASP A 716 -4.94 14.41 27.07
N LYS A 717 -3.89 13.63 26.88
CA LYS A 717 -3.97 12.17 26.80
C LYS A 717 -3.49 11.53 28.11
N LYS A 718 -4.08 10.37 28.39
CA LYS A 718 -3.68 9.50 29.47
C LYS A 718 -3.08 8.22 28.89
N ILE A 719 -1.96 7.80 29.45
CA ILE A 719 -1.34 6.51 29.13
C ILE A 719 -1.22 5.73 30.40
N ASP A 720 -1.86 4.59 30.45
CA ASP A 720 -1.91 3.71 31.61
C ASP A 720 -0.75 2.71 31.56
N CYS A 721 -0.09 2.52 32.70
CA CYS A 721 0.96 1.54 32.90
C CYS A 721 0.75 0.87 34.27
N ALA A 722 0.51 -0.43 34.29
CA ALA A 722 0.29 -1.17 35.52
C ALA A 722 1.51 -2.02 35.85
N SER A 723 1.94 -1.95 37.11
CA SER A 723 2.88 -2.91 37.69
C SER A 723 2.17 -3.88 38.65
N VAL A 724 2.95 -4.73 39.32
CA VAL A 724 2.39 -5.69 40.29
C VAL A 724 1.79 -4.99 41.50
N THR A 725 2.47 -3.96 42.02
CA THR A 725 2.06 -3.28 43.24
C THR A 725 1.40 -1.93 43.00
N ARG A 726 1.54 -1.35 41.78
CA ARG A 726 1.05 0.00 41.48
C ARG A 726 0.41 0.11 40.12
N TYR A 727 -0.40 1.13 40.01
CA TYR A 727 -0.95 1.59 38.73
C TYR A 727 -0.44 3.02 38.48
N TYR A 728 0.18 3.21 37.36
CA TYR A 728 0.75 4.47 36.92
C TYR A 728 0.00 5.01 35.71
N GLN A 729 -0.25 6.30 35.74
CA GLN A 729 -0.92 6.98 34.65
C GLN A 729 -0.11 8.23 34.28
N PHE A 730 0.42 8.25 33.07
CA PHE A 730 1.05 9.42 32.48
C PHE A 730 -0.05 10.34 31.91
N LEU A 731 -0.10 11.56 32.39
CA LEU A 731 -1.07 12.57 32.00
C LEU A 731 -0.35 13.70 31.28
N GLY A 732 -0.48 13.72 29.94
CA GLY A 732 0.07 14.79 29.11
C GLY A 732 -0.85 16.00 29.13
N THR A 733 -0.27 17.22 29.23
CA THR A 733 -1.01 18.47 29.13
C THR A 733 -0.33 19.48 28.23
N LEU A 734 -1.12 20.13 27.40
CA LEU A 734 -0.70 21.26 26.57
C LEU A 734 -1.01 22.60 27.22
N ASN A 735 -1.62 22.58 28.41
CA ASN A 735 -1.96 23.73 29.22
C ASN A 735 -1.04 23.82 30.45
N ALA A 736 -0.94 25.00 31.04
CA ALA A 736 -0.37 25.12 32.35
C ALA A 736 -1.26 24.40 33.38
N LYS A 737 -0.63 23.67 34.30
CA LYS A 737 -1.38 22.92 35.31
C LYS A 737 -0.91 23.30 36.71
N THR A 738 -1.90 23.56 37.56
CA THR A 738 -1.79 23.72 39.00
C THR A 738 -2.79 22.81 39.72
N GLY A 739 -2.82 22.79 41.01
CA GLY A 739 -3.80 22.03 41.80
C GLY A 739 -3.61 20.51 41.60
N PHE A 740 -2.41 20.04 41.79
CA PHE A 740 -2.06 18.61 41.77
C PHE A 740 -2.60 17.89 43.01
N ASP A 741 -2.85 16.61 42.87
CA ASP A 741 -3.08 15.72 44.01
C ASP A 741 -1.72 15.43 44.68
N THR A 742 -1.51 16.07 45.82
CA THR A 742 -0.24 15.93 46.59
C THR A 742 -0.02 14.53 47.18
N THR A 743 -1.02 13.65 47.07
CA THR A 743 -0.90 12.26 47.55
C THR A 743 -0.48 11.29 46.47
N SER A 744 -0.77 11.58 45.18
CA SER A 744 -0.61 10.66 44.09
C SER A 744 0.11 11.22 42.84
N ASP A 745 0.23 12.56 42.69
CA ASP A 745 0.83 13.17 41.51
C ASP A 745 2.33 13.42 41.68
N PHE A 746 3.06 13.23 40.58
CA PHE A 746 4.51 13.43 40.51
C PHE A 746 4.86 14.25 39.26
N VAL A 747 5.80 15.16 39.40
CA VAL A 747 6.38 15.94 38.29
C VAL A 747 7.89 15.72 38.21
N ILE A 748 8.46 15.92 37.02
CA ILE A 748 9.91 15.87 36.87
C ILE A 748 10.53 17.17 37.39
N ASN A 749 11.42 17.04 38.34
CA ASN A 749 12.28 18.10 38.85
C ASN A 749 13.72 17.55 38.95
N GLU A 750 14.72 18.32 38.46
CA GLU A 750 16.13 17.93 38.44
C GLU A 750 16.43 16.54 37.92
N GLY A 751 15.65 16.09 36.90
CA GLY A 751 15.86 14.82 36.23
C GLY A 751 15.22 13.60 36.90
N GLU A 752 14.46 13.76 37.98
CA GLU A 752 13.74 12.72 38.70
C GLU A 752 12.25 13.09 38.87
N LEU A 753 11.40 12.13 39.13
CA LEU A 753 10.00 12.33 39.46
C LEU A 753 9.85 12.57 40.97
N TRP A 754 9.36 13.74 41.32
CA TRP A 754 9.08 14.15 42.70
C TRP A 754 7.58 14.26 42.94
N LYS A 755 7.12 13.81 44.09
CA LYS A 755 5.73 14.00 44.52
C LYS A 755 5.43 15.51 44.60
N THR A 756 4.25 15.90 44.10
CA THR A 756 3.86 17.32 44.07
C THR A 756 3.55 17.88 45.43
N GLY A 757 3.81 19.18 45.63
CA GLY A 757 3.35 19.98 46.75
C GLY A 757 2.14 20.87 46.39
N SER A 758 1.58 21.59 47.38
CA SER A 758 0.45 22.51 47.18
C SER A 758 0.69 23.61 46.15
N ASP A 759 1.94 24.03 46.01
CA ASP A 759 2.37 25.15 45.18
C ASP A 759 3.09 24.69 43.89
N THR A 760 2.95 23.40 43.56
CA THR A 760 3.56 22.86 42.34
C THR A 760 2.83 23.40 41.11
N GLU A 761 3.61 23.92 40.18
CA GLU A 761 3.14 24.39 38.89
C GLU A 761 3.87 23.63 37.78
N LEU A 762 3.15 23.26 36.75
CA LEU A 762 3.70 22.62 35.55
C LEU A 762 3.42 23.52 34.34
N ASN A 763 4.48 23.87 33.63
CA ASN A 763 4.36 24.59 32.35
C ASN A 763 3.62 23.77 31.30
N PRO A 764 3.03 24.41 30.31
CA PRO A 764 2.46 23.72 29.14
C PRO A 764 3.45 22.75 28.47
N GLN A 765 2.91 21.84 27.65
CA GLN A 765 3.70 20.91 26.86
C GLN A 765 4.60 19.97 27.69
N ARG A 766 4.02 19.52 28.80
CA ARG A 766 4.64 18.57 29.73
C ARG A 766 3.68 17.42 30.02
N TRP A 767 4.19 16.42 30.65
CA TRP A 767 3.40 15.39 31.31
C TRP A 767 3.76 15.30 32.77
N TYR A 768 2.85 14.80 33.56
CA TYR A 768 3.03 14.43 34.96
C TYR A 768 2.55 12.99 35.14
N LEU A 769 2.94 12.39 36.25
CA LEU A 769 2.59 11.03 36.59
C LEU A 769 1.60 11.05 37.77
N ASN A 770 0.48 10.32 37.61
CA ASN A 770 -0.38 9.93 38.71
C ASN A 770 -0.09 8.47 39.09
N ALA A 771 0.08 8.17 40.35
CA ALA A 771 0.36 6.83 40.82
C ALA A 771 -0.66 6.41 41.89
N SER A 772 -1.10 5.16 41.86
CA SER A 772 -2.00 4.56 42.85
C SER A 772 -1.42 3.23 43.33
N ASP A 773 -1.38 3.01 44.62
CA ASP A 773 -1.02 1.69 45.17
C ASP A 773 -2.13 0.68 44.86
N ARG A 774 -1.78 -0.54 44.55
CA ARG A 774 -2.68 -1.59 44.12
C ARG A 774 -2.79 -2.65 45.18
N THR A 775 -4.02 -2.92 45.66
CA THR A 775 -4.33 -4.03 46.56
C THR A 775 -5.35 -4.92 45.89
N GLY A 776 -4.86 -5.96 45.22
CA GLY A 776 -5.70 -6.82 44.37
C GLY A 776 -6.27 -6.06 43.16
N SER A 777 -7.59 -5.89 43.07
CA SER A 777 -8.27 -5.10 42.07
C SER A 777 -8.58 -3.65 42.48
N GLU A 778 -8.33 -3.29 43.72
CA GLU A 778 -8.59 -1.95 44.21
C GLU A 778 -7.39 -1.04 44.03
N LEU A 779 -7.65 0.25 43.76
CA LEU A 779 -6.64 1.31 43.62
C LEU A 779 -6.77 2.30 44.79
N ASN A 780 -5.66 2.50 45.48
CA ASN A 780 -5.55 3.57 46.48
C ASN A 780 -4.74 4.74 45.87
N PRO A 781 -5.33 5.92 45.68
CA PRO A 781 -4.60 7.07 45.12
C PRO A 781 -3.48 7.62 45.98
N SER A 782 -3.40 7.23 47.27
CA SER A 782 -2.33 7.68 48.18
C SER A 782 -1.14 6.71 48.11
N VAL A 783 -0.02 7.15 47.56
CA VAL A 783 1.21 6.35 47.45
C VAL A 783 2.26 6.77 48.49
N GLN A 784 3.01 5.80 49.00
CA GLN A 784 4.07 6.04 49.99
C GLN A 784 5.38 6.57 49.40
N LEU A 785 5.47 6.64 48.05
CA LEU A 785 6.66 7.18 47.38
C LEU A 785 6.71 8.70 47.46
N SER A 786 7.86 9.26 47.74
CA SER A 786 8.15 10.70 47.66
C SER A 786 8.87 11.06 46.35
N ARG A 787 9.57 10.11 45.78
CA ARG A 787 10.44 10.25 44.61
C ARG A 787 10.52 8.94 43.80
N ILE A 788 10.61 9.04 42.47
CA ILE A 788 10.88 7.93 41.56
C ILE A 788 12.08 8.32 40.71
N ALA A 789 13.15 7.55 40.76
CA ALA A 789 14.34 7.78 39.97
C ALA A 789 14.09 7.39 38.50
N ILE A 790 14.79 8.03 37.56
CA ILE A 790 14.74 7.69 36.15
C ILE A 790 16.01 6.91 35.80
N HIS A 791 15.82 5.69 35.28
CA HIS A 791 16.90 4.80 34.87
C HIS A 791 16.91 4.62 33.34
N VAL A 792 18.09 4.80 32.75
CA VAL A 792 18.29 4.65 31.29
C VAL A 792 18.69 3.22 30.99
N ILE A 793 17.92 2.55 30.10
CA ILE A 793 18.20 1.19 29.64
C ILE A 793 18.65 1.18 28.18
N GLY A 794 19.68 0.39 27.85
CA GLY A 794 20.10 0.11 26.46
C GLY A 794 20.90 1.20 25.76
N GLY A 795 21.65 2.02 26.49
CA GLY A 795 22.74 2.85 25.95
C GLY A 795 23.94 1.98 25.58
N ASP A 796 24.70 2.38 24.52
CA ASP A 796 25.96 1.71 24.10
C ASP A 796 27.09 1.81 25.16
N GLU A 797 26.88 2.52 26.23
CA GLU A 797 27.75 2.49 27.39
C GLU A 797 27.29 1.39 28.33
N THR A 798 28.18 0.47 28.60
CA THR A 798 28.07 -0.48 29.72
C THR A 798 27.85 0.31 31.00
N THR A 799 26.58 0.68 31.27
CA THR A 799 26.23 1.06 32.60
C THR A 799 26.25 -0.21 33.42
N ASP A 800 27.32 -0.36 34.19
CA ASP A 800 27.40 -1.35 35.26
C ASP A 800 26.07 -1.31 36.03
N ILE A 801 25.55 -2.50 36.34
CA ILE A 801 24.38 -2.65 37.23
C ILE A 801 24.67 -2.02 38.63
N ASP A 802 25.91 -1.65 38.86
CA ASP A 802 26.38 -0.91 40.06
C ASP A 802 25.78 0.52 40.22
N GLY A 803 25.08 1.06 39.25
CA GLY A 803 24.42 2.39 39.33
C GLY A 803 23.10 2.44 40.10
N ILE A 804 22.56 1.31 40.59
CA ILE A 804 21.41 1.32 41.48
C ILE A 804 21.91 1.50 42.96
N TYR A 805 22.48 2.65 43.23
CA TYR A 805 22.73 3.03 44.64
C TYR A 805 21.41 3.46 45.26
N VAL A 806 20.83 2.57 46.04
CA VAL A 806 20.06 2.99 47.22
C VAL A 806 21.08 3.65 48.15
N LYS A 807 21.05 4.98 48.27
CA LYS A 807 21.77 5.68 49.30
C LYS A 807 21.13 5.27 50.64
N THR A 808 21.59 4.14 51.21
CA THR A 808 21.42 3.90 52.63
C THR A 808 22.55 4.64 53.29
N ASP A 809 22.21 5.64 54.12
CA ASP A 809 23.14 6.11 55.14
C ASP A 809 23.59 4.92 56.00
N THR A 810 24.89 4.81 56.13
CA THR A 810 25.68 3.96 57.03
C THR A 810 26.20 2.62 56.48
N GLU A 811 27.56 2.62 56.48
CA GLU A 811 28.53 1.55 56.81
C GLU A 811 28.79 0.43 55.77
N ASP A 812 30.09 0.40 55.47
CA ASP A 812 30.91 -0.69 54.97
C ASP A 812 30.30 -2.11 55.07
N VAL A 813 30.04 -2.73 53.93
CA VAL A 813 30.20 -4.17 53.77
C VAL A 813 30.79 -4.47 52.40
N SER A 814 32.10 -4.59 52.34
CA SER A 814 32.79 -5.39 51.31
C SER A 814 32.49 -6.85 51.58
N SER A 815 31.43 -7.38 50.97
CA SER A 815 31.26 -8.82 50.84
C SER A 815 30.94 -9.14 49.39
N SER A 816 31.98 -9.70 48.72
CA SER A 816 31.91 -10.31 47.40
C SER A 816 30.70 -11.19 47.23
N ARG A 817 29.78 -10.78 46.35
CA ARG A 817 28.79 -11.72 45.82
C ARG A 817 29.51 -12.74 44.90
N GLN A 818 30.06 -13.79 45.48
CA GLN A 818 30.54 -14.92 44.72
C GLN A 818 29.35 -15.77 44.25
N GLY A 819 29.20 -15.95 42.93
CA GLY A 819 28.16 -16.79 42.37
C GLY A 819 27.82 -16.45 40.91
N ILE A 820 27.07 -17.31 40.27
CA ILE A 820 26.63 -17.17 38.91
C ILE A 820 25.13 -16.88 38.94
N TYR A 821 24.70 -15.87 38.19
CA TYR A 821 23.29 -15.40 38.17
C TYR A 821 22.83 -15.18 36.75
N ASP A 822 21.55 -15.44 36.44
CA ASP A 822 20.93 -15.04 35.19
C ASP A 822 20.59 -13.52 35.19
N LEU A 823 20.12 -13.01 34.05
CA LEU A 823 19.76 -11.59 33.93
C LEU A 823 18.55 -11.17 34.80
N GLN A 824 17.80 -12.13 35.35
CA GLN A 824 16.69 -11.87 36.28
C GLN A 824 17.14 -11.96 37.73
N GLY A 825 18.45 -12.09 38.00
CA GLY A 825 19.02 -12.16 39.35
C GLY A 825 18.88 -13.50 40.06
N ARG A 826 18.43 -14.55 39.39
CA ARG A 826 18.32 -15.91 39.96
C ARG A 826 19.70 -16.58 39.95
N LYS A 827 20.09 -17.15 41.08
CA LYS A 827 21.37 -17.86 41.22
C LYS A 827 21.35 -19.15 40.43
N LEU A 828 22.34 -19.31 39.58
CA LEU A 828 22.55 -20.53 38.75
C LEU A 828 23.56 -21.46 39.45
N SER A 829 23.31 -22.77 39.38
CA SER A 829 24.20 -23.80 39.97
C SER A 829 25.44 -24.11 39.13
N VAL A 830 25.39 -23.78 37.83
CA VAL A 830 26.48 -23.95 36.85
C VAL A 830 26.47 -22.85 35.80
N GLU A 831 27.62 -22.59 35.16
CA GLU A 831 27.72 -21.65 34.05
C GLU A 831 26.87 -22.11 32.85
N PRO A 832 26.00 -21.24 32.29
CA PRO A 832 25.31 -21.56 31.07
C PRO A 832 26.25 -21.84 29.89
N THR A 833 25.87 -22.74 29.03
CA THR A 833 26.64 -23.10 27.82
C THR A 833 26.43 -22.09 26.68
N SER A 834 25.39 -21.26 26.77
CA SER A 834 25.11 -20.15 25.83
C SER A 834 24.25 -19.10 26.52
N GLY A 835 24.32 -17.84 26.03
CA GLY A 835 23.52 -16.72 26.54
C GLY A 835 24.32 -15.75 27.43
N ILE A 836 23.62 -14.88 28.15
CA ILE A 836 24.21 -13.84 29.01
C ILE A 836 23.96 -14.19 30.48
N TYR A 837 25.00 -14.13 31.27
CA TYR A 837 24.92 -14.36 32.73
C TYR A 837 25.92 -13.49 33.47
N ILE A 838 25.74 -13.35 34.79
CA ILE A 838 26.61 -12.59 35.68
C ILE A 838 27.34 -13.56 36.60
N LYS A 839 28.67 -13.48 36.63
CA LYS A 839 29.48 -14.25 37.54
C LYS A 839 30.44 -13.34 38.28
N ASP A 840 30.41 -13.46 39.61
CA ASP A 840 31.24 -12.65 40.53
C ASP A 840 31.18 -11.14 40.20
N GLY A 841 29.96 -10.63 39.93
CA GLY A 841 29.70 -9.24 39.62
C GLY A 841 30.05 -8.80 38.17
N LYS A 842 30.55 -9.71 37.29
CA LYS A 842 30.87 -9.39 35.90
C LYS A 842 29.94 -10.09 34.92
N LYS A 843 29.57 -9.40 33.84
CA LYS A 843 28.76 -9.94 32.77
C LYS A 843 29.58 -10.80 31.82
N TYR A 844 29.08 -11.98 31.51
CA TYR A 844 29.63 -12.88 30.53
C TYR A 844 28.63 -13.19 29.44
N VAL A 845 29.12 -13.33 28.23
CA VAL A 845 28.34 -13.73 27.06
C VAL A 845 29.02 -14.99 26.50
N LYS A 846 28.26 -16.07 26.37
CA LYS A 846 28.72 -17.33 25.76
C LYS A 846 27.88 -17.72 24.57
#